data_987d49bfbab35e209ff7df962a53bdf9
#
_entry.id   987d49bfbab35e209ff7df962a53bdf9
#
_cell.length_a   1.000
_cell.length_b   1.000
_cell.length_c   1.000
_cell.angle_alpha   90.00
_cell.angle_beta   90.00
_cell.angle_gamma   90.00
#
_symmetry.space_group_name_H-M   'P 1'
#
loop_
_entity.id
_entity.type
_entity.pdbx_description
1 polymer ?
#
loop_
_entity_poly.entity_id
_entity_poly.type
_entity_poly.pdbx_seq_one_letter_code
_entity_poly.pdbx_strand_id
1 'polypeptide(L)'
;MSKLLSSLLLGLVCVAAFGQRITHDFENVPLSEAIKYIQESTNRYSIIFIYNELEDFPVTISLQDEPVTDALEHVIGFYPVSMKVENGKIFIECTHKTARHLSGKVLDENGDPLAFADVAVYSADDGNAGGNGAMTGSGVTNESGIFVIPIEANRNRVEVSFIGYKKCSRYVTGEDAGTLQMQVEALAIDGAVVKGERPAYKMAKGGFSVDVQHTMLSQVGSAVDVLGQMPRVRVNGSGEITVASKGSPLIYINNRKMNDANELNRLKSEQIKSVEVITNPGAEYDATIGAVIKIRTMRNTDEGISIRNDANVNYRIDNNFGGSEELNLSWRKGKLELINDASWTRHVMGEDNKGSLEYVYMTEQKVKDEMTADNIDENFAMDYAINDSCSVGAKYNFMKRTKGDIKLDGSYSVYKDGKMLGNISQNWQNEYLAGPSHQADVYYVGKMGKMGVDFNGSYMFTKNTEESAVRETSEELKDQTVTSASVMRGQLYAAKLVLSYPLWKGSLNFGSEYSNTKTDGSYKNEENIIEASEYKIEEGNMAGFGEYALSLGKWNANAGLRYEHVKSDYFAFGVRQDDASRKYDDLFPSISVSRQFGKWDLQLSMNRKTRRPSYHQLRNNLQYDNRYAYEGGNPQLRPQITTSVDFYAVRGWLTFSSGYSHYKDPIMFITKQYNDTVALVTFDNIRENDRLYSSVTASPDLGIYKPLFEIDYEQQFIDGKQLGVTHRLNNPSFAFIVNNRFRLSQSFSGSVDLYACTDSDGGFSHDKGYFSASAWIRKSFFDDRLSLRLSANDIFRSEKERWIRFGNGIVSTKDCYNYTQRVSFTVTYMFNYRSRKYKGTGAGNAEKRRL
;
A
#
# COMPACT_ATOMS: atom_id res chain seq x y z
N MET A 1 -27.71 17.14 9.84
CA MET A 1 -28.29 15.99 9.13
C MET A 1 -29.20 16.38 7.96
N SER A 2 -30.13 17.34 8.08
CA SER A 2 -31.05 17.67 6.96
C SER A 2 -30.37 18.33 5.73
N LYS A 3 -29.27 19.07 5.89
CA LYS A 3 -28.53 19.71 4.79
C LYS A 3 -27.56 18.78 4.03
N LEU A 4 -27.17 17.65 4.62
CA LEU A 4 -26.37 16.62 3.94
C LEU A 4 -27.24 15.70 3.06
N LEU A 5 -28.48 15.44 3.47
CA LEU A 5 -29.42 14.67 2.63
C LEU A 5 -29.85 15.42 1.36
N SER A 6 -29.88 16.77 1.41
CA SER A 6 -30.23 17.58 0.24
C SER A 6 -29.13 17.63 -0.82
N SER A 7 -27.86 17.51 -0.42
CA SER A 7 -26.74 17.42 -1.37
C SER A 7 -26.63 16.04 -2.01
N LEU A 8 -27.05 14.98 -1.33
CA LEU A 8 -27.09 13.62 -1.89
C LEU A 8 -28.21 13.44 -2.92
N LEU A 9 -29.34 14.15 -2.77
CA LEU A 9 -30.46 14.08 -3.73
C LEU A 9 -30.21 14.90 -5.01
N LEU A 10 -29.35 15.93 -4.98
CA LEU A 10 -29.00 16.72 -6.20
C LEU A 10 -27.96 16.02 -7.08
N GLY A 11 -27.23 15.00 -6.56
CA GLY A 11 -26.28 14.21 -7.34
C GLY A 11 -26.93 13.10 -8.18
N LEU A 12 -28.21 12.82 -8.00
CA LEU A 12 -28.91 11.69 -8.65
C LEU A 12 -29.69 12.08 -9.93
N VAL A 13 -29.59 13.35 -10.37
CA VAL A 13 -30.16 13.80 -11.64
C VAL A 13 -29.02 14.19 -12.59
N CYS A 14 -28.19 13.24 -12.98
CA CYS A 14 -27.35 13.33 -14.17
C CYS A 14 -27.85 12.33 -15.21
N VAL A 15 -28.68 12.85 -16.10
CA VAL A 15 -28.85 12.48 -17.50
C VAL A 15 -28.28 11.11 -17.88
N ALA A 16 -29.15 10.13 -17.93
CA ALA A 16 -28.94 8.95 -18.75
C ALA A 16 -28.88 9.43 -20.21
N ALA A 17 -27.67 9.60 -20.74
CA ALA A 17 -27.46 9.60 -22.17
C ALA A 17 -27.72 8.15 -22.64
N PHE A 18 -28.95 7.87 -23.04
CA PHE A 18 -29.31 6.61 -23.71
C PHE A 18 -28.53 6.57 -25.02
N GLY A 19 -27.37 5.93 -25.03
CA GLY A 19 -26.77 5.40 -26.25
C GLY A 19 -27.72 4.33 -26.79
N GLN A 20 -27.96 4.34 -28.11
CA GLN A 20 -28.70 3.26 -28.75
C GLN A 20 -28.02 1.93 -28.43
N ARG A 21 -28.78 0.95 -27.94
CA ARG A 21 -28.30 -0.33 -27.47
C ARG A 21 -28.97 -1.43 -28.34
N ILE A 22 -28.19 -2.44 -28.64
CA ILE A 22 -28.60 -3.51 -29.52
C ILE A 22 -28.98 -4.75 -28.69
N THR A 23 -30.15 -5.29 -28.94
CA THR A 23 -30.57 -6.60 -28.43
C THR A 23 -31.08 -7.41 -29.59
N HIS A 24 -30.35 -8.45 -29.99
CA HIS A 24 -30.72 -9.32 -31.09
C HIS A 24 -29.98 -10.66 -31.07
N ASP A 25 -30.63 -11.73 -31.46
CA ASP A 25 -30.03 -13.05 -31.58
C ASP A 25 -29.72 -13.31 -33.06
N PHE A 26 -28.48 -13.49 -33.43
CA PHE A 26 -28.04 -13.92 -34.75
C PHE A 26 -27.78 -15.42 -34.72
N GLU A 27 -28.31 -16.16 -35.66
CA GLU A 27 -28.12 -17.61 -35.78
C GLU A 27 -27.70 -17.95 -37.22
N ASN A 28 -26.39 -18.25 -37.39
CA ASN A 28 -25.79 -18.61 -38.69
C ASN A 28 -26.07 -17.58 -39.81
N VAL A 29 -25.99 -16.29 -39.48
CA VAL A 29 -26.22 -15.16 -40.38
C VAL A 29 -24.87 -14.66 -40.93
N PRO A 30 -24.72 -14.31 -42.22
CA PRO A 30 -23.52 -13.68 -42.74
C PRO A 30 -23.16 -12.41 -41.95
N LEU A 31 -21.85 -12.17 -41.71
CA LEU A 31 -21.37 -10.97 -40.97
C LEU A 31 -21.86 -9.67 -41.64
N SER A 32 -21.92 -9.65 -42.99
CA SER A 32 -22.49 -8.54 -43.78
C SER A 32 -23.93 -8.23 -43.40
N GLU A 33 -24.77 -9.27 -43.22
CA GLU A 33 -26.18 -9.11 -42.78
C GLU A 33 -26.28 -8.68 -41.30
N ALA A 34 -25.44 -9.25 -40.41
CA ALA A 34 -25.42 -8.86 -39.01
C ALA A 34 -25.01 -7.38 -38.85
N ILE A 35 -23.98 -6.92 -39.57
CA ILE A 35 -23.56 -5.52 -39.58
C ILE A 35 -24.65 -4.61 -40.15
N LYS A 36 -25.32 -5.04 -41.22
CA LYS A 36 -26.44 -4.31 -41.82
C LYS A 36 -27.61 -4.14 -40.83
N TYR A 37 -27.97 -5.18 -40.08
CA TYR A 37 -28.97 -5.11 -39.01
C TYR A 37 -28.60 -4.08 -37.94
N ILE A 38 -27.34 -4.10 -37.48
CA ILE A 38 -26.84 -3.12 -36.49
C ILE A 38 -26.85 -1.72 -37.09
N GLN A 39 -26.48 -1.53 -38.34
CA GLN A 39 -26.55 -0.26 -39.06
C GLN A 39 -27.97 0.31 -39.11
N GLU A 40 -28.97 -0.52 -39.45
CA GLU A 40 -30.37 -0.10 -39.49
C GLU A 40 -30.94 0.17 -38.10
N SER A 41 -30.34 -0.38 -37.08
CA SER A 41 -30.72 -0.17 -35.65
C SER A 41 -30.09 1.04 -35.02
N THR A 42 -29.19 1.78 -35.71
CA THR A 42 -28.50 2.97 -35.17
C THR A 42 -28.63 4.21 -36.05
N ASN A 43 -28.89 5.37 -35.42
CA ASN A 43 -28.86 6.66 -36.08
C ASN A 43 -27.61 7.48 -35.71
N ARG A 44 -26.75 6.94 -34.84
CA ARG A 44 -25.59 7.65 -34.28
C ARG A 44 -24.33 7.46 -35.11
N TYR A 45 -24.18 6.31 -35.74
CA TYR A 45 -23.00 5.96 -36.51
C TYR A 45 -23.39 5.64 -37.95
N SER A 46 -22.56 6.05 -38.91
CA SER A 46 -22.63 5.59 -40.30
C SER A 46 -21.62 4.46 -40.46
N ILE A 47 -22.08 3.23 -40.57
CA ILE A 47 -21.23 2.04 -40.74
C ILE A 47 -20.93 1.85 -42.21
N ILE A 48 -19.66 1.77 -42.60
CA ILE A 48 -19.17 1.67 -43.98
C ILE A 48 -18.41 0.35 -44.13
N PHE A 49 -18.89 -0.55 -44.97
CA PHE A 49 -18.26 -1.83 -45.23
C PHE A 49 -18.56 -2.29 -46.68
N ILE A 50 -17.76 -3.24 -47.18
CA ILE A 50 -17.99 -3.88 -48.48
C ILE A 50 -18.71 -5.18 -48.23
N TYR A 51 -19.98 -5.25 -48.63
CA TYR A 51 -20.91 -6.35 -48.38
C TYR A 51 -20.35 -7.72 -48.80
N ASN A 52 -19.89 -7.82 -50.04
CA ASN A 52 -19.39 -9.09 -50.60
C ASN A 52 -18.08 -9.58 -50.00
N GLU A 53 -17.32 -8.74 -49.28
CA GLU A 53 -16.08 -9.17 -48.59
C GLU A 53 -16.38 -9.85 -47.25
N LEU A 54 -17.63 -9.74 -46.74
CA LEU A 54 -18.02 -10.18 -45.41
C LEU A 54 -19.11 -11.27 -45.43
N GLU A 55 -19.55 -11.71 -46.62
CA GLU A 55 -20.60 -12.74 -46.77
C GLU A 55 -20.16 -14.14 -46.29
N ASP A 56 -18.87 -14.44 -46.37
CA ASP A 56 -18.33 -15.74 -46.04
C ASP A 56 -18.14 -16.00 -44.52
N PHE A 57 -18.40 -14.99 -43.67
CA PHE A 57 -18.20 -15.08 -42.22
C PHE A 57 -19.54 -15.29 -41.49
N PRO A 58 -19.93 -16.53 -41.13
CA PRO A 58 -21.18 -16.78 -40.42
C PRO A 58 -21.14 -16.36 -38.97
N VAL A 59 -22.11 -15.57 -38.54
CA VAL A 59 -22.27 -15.08 -37.18
C VAL A 59 -23.39 -15.82 -36.44
N THR A 60 -23.08 -16.32 -35.24
CA THR A 60 -24.06 -16.85 -34.30
C THR A 60 -23.74 -16.29 -32.95
N ILE A 61 -24.52 -15.33 -32.47
CA ILE A 61 -24.29 -14.62 -31.18
C ILE A 61 -25.63 -14.03 -30.70
N SER A 62 -25.79 -13.97 -29.37
CA SER A 62 -26.88 -13.29 -28.69
C SER A 62 -26.39 -11.99 -28.09
N LEU A 63 -26.84 -10.86 -28.60
CA LEU A 63 -26.55 -9.53 -28.08
C LEU A 63 -27.69 -9.12 -27.13
N GLN A 64 -27.34 -8.67 -25.93
CA GLN A 64 -28.31 -8.20 -24.93
C GLN A 64 -27.95 -6.83 -24.40
N ASP A 65 -28.70 -5.83 -24.81
CA ASP A 65 -28.57 -4.46 -24.33
C ASP A 65 -27.14 -3.91 -24.45
N GLU A 66 -26.51 -4.08 -25.63
CA GLU A 66 -25.12 -3.70 -25.87
C GLU A 66 -25.00 -2.37 -26.63
N PRO A 67 -23.97 -1.55 -26.34
CA PRO A 67 -23.64 -0.37 -27.16
C PRO A 67 -23.32 -0.79 -28.61
N VAL A 68 -23.60 0.06 -29.58
CA VAL A 68 -23.39 -0.24 -31.02
C VAL A 68 -21.95 -0.67 -31.34
N THR A 69 -20.95 0.00 -30.74
CA THR A 69 -19.53 -0.35 -30.95
C THR A 69 -19.16 -1.72 -30.40
N ASP A 70 -19.66 -2.05 -29.24
CA ASP A 70 -19.40 -3.33 -28.56
C ASP A 70 -20.14 -4.47 -29.27
N ALA A 71 -21.40 -4.20 -29.71
CA ALA A 71 -22.16 -5.13 -30.51
C ALA A 71 -21.46 -5.45 -31.86
N LEU A 72 -20.86 -4.46 -32.52
CA LEU A 72 -20.05 -4.66 -33.71
C LEU A 72 -18.76 -5.43 -33.42
N GLU A 73 -18.06 -5.14 -32.34
CA GLU A 73 -16.87 -5.90 -31.95
C GLU A 73 -17.21 -7.37 -31.67
N HIS A 74 -18.33 -7.62 -31.03
CA HIS A 74 -18.78 -8.98 -30.73
C HIS A 74 -19.19 -9.76 -31.98
N VAL A 75 -19.92 -9.14 -32.92
CA VAL A 75 -20.28 -9.85 -34.18
C VAL A 75 -19.09 -10.05 -35.11
N ILE A 76 -18.12 -9.12 -35.14
CA ILE A 76 -16.86 -9.27 -35.87
C ILE A 76 -16.02 -10.41 -35.26
N GLY A 77 -15.95 -10.45 -33.90
CA GLY A 77 -15.28 -11.51 -33.18
C GLY A 77 -13.82 -11.67 -33.60
N PHE A 78 -13.41 -12.88 -33.93
CA PHE A 78 -12.05 -13.22 -34.36
C PHE A 78 -11.87 -13.35 -35.86
N TYR A 79 -12.82 -12.87 -36.65
CA TYR A 79 -12.69 -12.88 -38.09
C TYR A 79 -11.57 -11.91 -38.52
N PRO A 80 -10.92 -12.15 -39.69
CA PRO A 80 -9.85 -11.29 -40.22
C PRO A 80 -10.43 -9.97 -40.76
N VAL A 81 -11.06 -9.20 -39.86
CA VAL A 81 -11.78 -7.98 -40.16
C VAL A 81 -11.30 -6.92 -39.18
N SER A 82 -10.97 -5.74 -39.67
CA SER A 82 -10.62 -4.58 -38.86
C SER A 82 -11.78 -3.60 -38.74
N MET A 83 -11.98 -3.04 -37.54
CA MET A 83 -12.94 -1.98 -37.30
C MET A 83 -12.21 -0.70 -36.89
N LYS A 84 -12.58 0.44 -37.49
CA LYS A 84 -12.03 1.75 -37.17
C LYS A 84 -13.15 2.77 -37.01
N VAL A 85 -13.16 3.46 -35.88
CA VAL A 85 -14.16 4.49 -35.58
C VAL A 85 -13.54 5.87 -35.75
N GLU A 86 -14.03 6.69 -36.69
CA GLU A 86 -13.55 8.05 -36.95
C GLU A 86 -14.73 8.99 -37.21
N ASN A 87 -14.82 10.09 -36.48
CA ASN A 87 -15.77 11.19 -36.71
C ASN A 87 -17.25 10.73 -36.88
N GLY A 88 -17.70 9.77 -36.07
CA GLY A 88 -19.06 9.24 -36.13
C GLY A 88 -19.30 8.23 -37.28
N LYS A 89 -18.25 7.86 -38.01
CA LYS A 89 -18.27 6.78 -39.01
C LYS A 89 -17.49 5.57 -38.48
N ILE A 90 -17.98 4.38 -38.76
CA ILE A 90 -17.33 3.10 -38.45
C ILE A 90 -16.97 2.45 -39.78
N PHE A 91 -15.68 2.25 -40.02
CA PHE A 91 -15.16 1.57 -41.20
C PHE A 91 -14.86 0.11 -40.81
N ILE A 92 -15.39 -0.83 -41.59
CA ILE A 92 -15.17 -2.27 -41.41
C ILE A 92 -14.60 -2.83 -42.71
N GLU A 93 -13.37 -3.33 -42.62
CA GLU A 93 -12.63 -3.85 -43.80
C GLU A 93 -12.07 -5.21 -43.51
N CYS A 94 -12.15 -6.13 -44.49
CA CYS A 94 -11.48 -7.41 -44.43
C CYS A 94 -9.94 -7.21 -44.52
N THR A 95 -9.19 -7.70 -43.55
CA THR A 95 -7.71 -7.53 -43.50
C THR A 95 -6.96 -8.53 -44.36
N HIS A 96 -7.60 -9.64 -44.77
CA HIS A 96 -7.05 -10.66 -45.64
C HIS A 96 -7.86 -10.76 -46.95
N LYS A 97 -7.30 -10.22 -48.02
CA LYS A 97 -7.87 -10.28 -49.35
C LYS A 97 -7.40 -11.54 -50.11
N THR A 98 -7.68 -12.72 -49.58
CA THR A 98 -7.47 -13.97 -50.28
C THR A 98 -8.76 -14.42 -50.93
N ALA A 99 -8.69 -15.01 -52.12
CA ALA A 99 -9.87 -15.46 -52.83
C ALA A 99 -10.56 -16.71 -52.21
N ARG A 100 -9.95 -17.31 -51.17
CA ARG A 100 -10.42 -18.59 -50.60
C ARG A 100 -10.23 -18.63 -49.09
N HIS A 101 -11.24 -19.11 -48.37
CA HIS A 101 -11.23 -19.27 -46.92
C HIS A 101 -11.66 -20.69 -46.54
N LEU A 102 -10.99 -21.29 -45.57
CA LEU A 102 -11.40 -22.54 -44.94
C LEU A 102 -12.19 -22.23 -43.65
N SER A 103 -13.44 -22.69 -43.66
CA SER A 103 -14.32 -22.57 -42.49
C SER A 103 -14.56 -23.94 -41.85
N GLY A 104 -14.91 -23.96 -40.57
CA GLY A 104 -15.25 -25.19 -39.87
C GLY A 104 -15.78 -24.89 -38.47
N LYS A 105 -16.30 -25.92 -37.81
CA LYS A 105 -16.83 -25.83 -36.43
C LYS A 105 -16.11 -26.81 -35.52
N VAL A 106 -15.72 -26.34 -34.32
CA VAL A 106 -15.08 -27.16 -33.29
C VAL A 106 -16.07 -27.39 -32.16
N LEU A 107 -16.26 -28.65 -31.79
CA LEU A 107 -17.12 -29.07 -30.68
C LEU A 107 -16.29 -29.80 -29.61
N ASP A 108 -16.74 -29.78 -28.38
CA ASP A 108 -16.23 -30.62 -27.30
C ASP A 108 -16.71 -32.07 -27.39
N GLU A 109 -16.43 -32.92 -26.43
CA GLU A 109 -16.85 -34.33 -26.37
C GLU A 109 -18.38 -34.50 -26.22
N ASN A 110 -19.08 -33.47 -25.71
CA ASN A 110 -20.54 -33.50 -25.49
C ASN A 110 -21.30 -32.96 -26.70
N GLY A 111 -20.60 -32.38 -27.67
CA GLY A 111 -21.19 -31.76 -28.85
C GLY A 111 -21.49 -30.27 -28.68
N ASP A 112 -21.01 -29.65 -27.57
CA ASP A 112 -21.15 -28.22 -27.36
C ASP A 112 -20.07 -27.44 -28.10
N PRO A 113 -20.35 -26.21 -28.56
CA PRO A 113 -19.35 -25.36 -29.23
C PRO A 113 -18.12 -25.09 -28.36
N LEU A 114 -16.92 -25.33 -28.87
CA LEU A 114 -15.67 -25.04 -28.16
C LEU A 114 -15.11 -23.68 -28.61
N ALA A 115 -15.36 -22.66 -27.79
CA ALA A 115 -14.91 -21.31 -28.04
C ALA A 115 -13.40 -21.14 -27.74
N PHE A 116 -12.75 -20.27 -28.52
CA PHE A 116 -11.33 -19.88 -28.34
C PHE A 116 -10.33 -21.04 -28.49
N ALA A 117 -10.69 -22.11 -29.23
CA ALA A 117 -9.75 -23.16 -29.59
C ALA A 117 -8.80 -22.65 -30.70
N ASP A 118 -7.50 -22.87 -30.53
CA ASP A 118 -6.49 -22.50 -31.51
C ASP A 118 -6.61 -23.42 -32.74
N VAL A 119 -6.66 -22.82 -33.93
CA VAL A 119 -6.72 -23.51 -35.19
C VAL A 119 -5.55 -23.10 -36.09
N ALA A 120 -4.74 -24.04 -36.52
CA ALA A 120 -3.63 -23.84 -37.46
C ALA A 120 -3.86 -24.61 -38.74
N VAL A 121 -3.61 -23.99 -39.89
CA VAL A 121 -3.77 -24.57 -41.22
C VAL A 121 -2.42 -24.66 -41.90
N TYR A 122 -2.11 -25.83 -42.45
CA TYR A 122 -0.85 -26.13 -43.13
C TYR A 122 -1.15 -26.59 -44.57
N SER A 123 -0.36 -26.12 -45.55
CA SER A 123 -0.47 -26.63 -46.93
C SER A 123 -0.12 -28.11 -46.99
N ALA A 124 -0.92 -28.88 -47.72
CA ALA A 124 -0.72 -30.32 -47.91
C ALA A 124 -0.48 -30.68 -49.39
N ASP A 125 -0.26 -29.69 -50.28
CA ASP A 125 -0.11 -29.93 -51.73
C ASP A 125 1.31 -30.35 -52.13
N ASP A 126 2.33 -30.21 -51.26
CA ASP A 126 3.69 -30.66 -51.53
C ASP A 126 3.82 -32.15 -51.23
N GLY A 127 3.92 -32.95 -52.23
CA GLY A 127 3.93 -34.43 -52.37
C GLY A 127 4.77 -35.26 -51.36
N ASN A 128 4.97 -34.83 -50.14
CA ASN A 128 5.66 -35.53 -49.05
C ASN A 128 4.65 -36.05 -48.04
N ALA A 129 4.28 -37.31 -48.13
CA ALA A 129 3.32 -38.03 -47.25
C ALA A 129 3.82 -38.19 -45.78
N GLY A 130 4.57 -37.28 -45.23
CA GLY A 130 5.13 -37.35 -43.88
C GLY A 130 5.78 -36.06 -43.35
N GLY A 131 5.71 -34.96 -44.12
CA GLY A 131 6.40 -33.71 -43.76
C GLY A 131 5.45 -32.64 -43.18
N ASN A 132 5.95 -31.81 -42.24
CA ASN A 132 5.31 -30.60 -41.79
C ASN A 132 5.23 -29.60 -42.94
N GLY A 133 4.08 -29.49 -43.64
CA GLY A 133 3.82 -28.43 -44.61
C GLY A 133 3.97 -27.05 -43.94
N ALA A 134 4.25 -26.01 -44.73
CA ALA A 134 4.34 -24.64 -44.21
C ALA A 134 2.95 -24.23 -43.64
N MET A 135 2.92 -23.61 -42.49
CA MET A 135 1.71 -23.01 -41.90
C MET A 135 1.26 -21.86 -42.79
N THR A 136 0.07 -21.97 -43.37
CA THR A 136 -0.49 -20.99 -44.31
C THR A 136 -1.46 -20.03 -43.64
N GLY A 137 -2.02 -20.41 -42.51
CA GLY A 137 -2.90 -19.54 -41.71
C GLY A 137 -3.15 -20.08 -40.30
N SER A 138 -3.57 -19.21 -39.43
CA SER A 138 -3.97 -19.56 -38.07
C SER A 138 -5.04 -18.59 -37.56
N GLY A 139 -5.85 -19.06 -36.62
CA GLY A 139 -6.90 -18.29 -35.95
C GLY A 139 -7.43 -19.02 -34.74
N VAL A 140 -8.49 -18.50 -34.14
CA VAL A 140 -9.19 -19.11 -33.01
C VAL A 140 -10.67 -19.25 -33.35
N THR A 141 -11.37 -20.21 -32.71
CA THR A 141 -12.80 -20.32 -32.82
C THR A 141 -13.53 -19.20 -32.07
N ASN A 142 -14.63 -18.71 -32.64
CA ASN A 142 -15.55 -17.79 -31.96
C ASN A 142 -16.39 -18.49 -30.86
N GLU A 143 -17.28 -17.78 -30.20
CA GLU A 143 -18.15 -18.31 -29.12
C GLU A 143 -19.05 -19.46 -29.57
N SER A 144 -19.36 -19.54 -30.86
CA SER A 144 -20.13 -20.65 -31.47
C SER A 144 -19.26 -21.81 -31.96
N GLY A 145 -17.95 -21.79 -31.65
CA GLY A 145 -16.99 -22.81 -32.05
C GLY A 145 -16.60 -22.73 -33.54
N ILE A 146 -16.95 -21.65 -34.24
CA ILE A 146 -16.69 -21.52 -35.70
C ILE A 146 -15.36 -20.81 -35.92
N PHE A 147 -14.58 -21.27 -36.88
CA PHE A 147 -13.38 -20.63 -37.40
C PHE A 147 -13.46 -20.37 -38.89
N VAL A 148 -12.80 -19.30 -39.35
CA VAL A 148 -12.59 -18.98 -40.79
C VAL A 148 -11.14 -18.53 -40.95
N ILE A 149 -10.36 -19.22 -41.77
CA ILE A 149 -8.92 -19.00 -41.96
C ILE A 149 -8.63 -18.90 -43.45
N PRO A 150 -7.92 -17.86 -43.92
CA PRO A 150 -7.53 -17.75 -45.34
C PRO A 150 -6.62 -18.90 -45.75
N ILE A 151 -6.84 -19.47 -46.97
CA ILE A 151 -6.05 -20.56 -47.52
C ILE A 151 -5.63 -20.25 -48.95
N GLU A 152 -4.45 -20.76 -49.32
CA GLU A 152 -3.93 -20.70 -50.69
C GLU A 152 -4.00 -22.06 -51.40
N ALA A 153 -3.80 -23.14 -50.65
CA ALA A 153 -3.78 -24.50 -51.16
C ALA A 153 -5.19 -25.11 -51.20
N ASN A 154 -5.43 -26.01 -52.19
CA ASN A 154 -6.71 -26.73 -52.27
C ASN A 154 -6.81 -27.88 -51.24
N ARG A 155 -5.67 -28.44 -50.84
CA ARG A 155 -5.59 -29.48 -49.83
C ARG A 155 -4.81 -28.97 -48.63
N ASN A 156 -5.44 -28.96 -47.46
CA ASN A 156 -4.90 -28.41 -46.24
C ASN A 156 -4.96 -29.42 -45.08
N ARG A 157 -4.04 -29.32 -44.15
CA ARG A 157 -4.07 -30.01 -42.86
C ARG A 157 -4.46 -28.99 -41.79
N VAL A 158 -5.61 -29.20 -41.20
CA VAL A 158 -6.13 -28.40 -40.08
C VAL A 158 -5.75 -29.07 -38.80
N GLU A 159 -5.14 -28.32 -37.90
CA GLU A 159 -4.84 -28.72 -36.52
C GLU A 159 -5.60 -27.85 -35.54
N VAL A 160 -6.33 -28.47 -34.61
CA VAL A 160 -7.03 -27.77 -33.53
C VAL A 160 -6.40 -28.17 -32.20
N SER A 161 -6.10 -27.18 -31.37
CA SER A 161 -5.60 -27.38 -30.00
C SER A 161 -6.37 -26.53 -28.99
N PHE A 162 -6.64 -27.13 -27.83
CA PHE A 162 -7.27 -26.46 -26.71
C PHE A 162 -6.79 -27.07 -25.39
N ILE A 163 -6.65 -26.26 -24.33
CA ILE A 163 -6.13 -26.74 -23.04
C ILE A 163 -7.08 -27.77 -22.45
N GLY A 164 -6.55 -28.95 -22.12
CA GLY A 164 -7.32 -30.07 -21.56
C GLY A 164 -7.88 -31.04 -22.61
N TYR A 165 -7.65 -30.81 -23.91
CA TYR A 165 -8.08 -31.65 -25.00
C TYR A 165 -6.91 -32.22 -25.81
N LYS A 166 -7.09 -33.40 -26.34
CA LYS A 166 -6.15 -34.00 -27.34
C LYS A 166 -6.15 -33.16 -28.59
N LYS A 167 -4.96 -32.85 -29.10
CA LYS A 167 -4.79 -32.16 -30.37
C LYS A 167 -5.48 -32.92 -31.47
N CYS A 168 -6.43 -32.28 -32.17
CA CYS A 168 -7.15 -32.83 -33.30
C CYS A 168 -6.47 -32.40 -34.62
N SER A 169 -6.22 -33.34 -35.56
CA SER A 169 -5.64 -33.01 -36.87
C SER A 169 -6.43 -33.72 -37.95
N ARG A 170 -6.78 -32.98 -39.02
CA ARG A 170 -7.58 -33.49 -40.16
C ARG A 170 -7.06 -32.91 -41.46
N TYR A 171 -6.98 -33.76 -42.51
CA TYR A 171 -6.77 -33.30 -43.88
C TYR A 171 -8.13 -32.94 -44.53
N VAL A 172 -8.17 -31.77 -45.14
CA VAL A 172 -9.35 -31.19 -45.74
C VAL A 172 -9.02 -30.77 -47.17
N THR A 173 -9.96 -31.02 -48.08
CA THR A 173 -9.86 -30.57 -49.48
C THR A 173 -11.04 -29.64 -49.76
N GLY A 174 -10.74 -28.43 -50.25
CA GLY A 174 -11.76 -27.39 -50.45
C GLY A 174 -11.79 -26.38 -49.29
N GLU A 175 -12.94 -25.73 -49.10
CA GLU A 175 -13.14 -24.57 -48.23
C GLU A 175 -13.97 -24.88 -46.97
N ASP A 176 -14.45 -26.11 -46.80
CA ASP A 176 -15.21 -26.58 -45.66
C ASP A 176 -14.47 -27.71 -44.92
N ALA A 177 -14.06 -27.42 -43.67
CA ALA A 177 -13.47 -28.40 -42.78
C ALA A 177 -14.51 -29.26 -42.05
N GLY A 178 -15.78 -28.91 -42.16
CA GLY A 178 -16.87 -29.57 -41.43
C GLY A 178 -16.73 -29.41 -39.91
N THR A 179 -17.32 -30.34 -39.17
CA THR A 179 -17.27 -30.37 -37.72
C THR A 179 -16.04 -31.17 -37.22
N LEU A 180 -15.24 -30.57 -36.36
CA LEU A 180 -14.08 -31.17 -35.69
C LEU A 180 -14.43 -31.36 -34.22
N GLN A 181 -14.56 -32.60 -33.76
CA GLN A 181 -14.88 -32.93 -32.39
C GLN A 181 -13.59 -33.19 -31.60
N MET A 182 -13.39 -32.44 -30.52
CA MET A 182 -12.25 -32.57 -29.61
C MET A 182 -12.55 -33.63 -28.54
N GLN A 183 -11.53 -34.38 -28.14
CA GLN A 183 -11.62 -35.37 -27.07
C GLN A 183 -10.82 -34.87 -25.87
N VAL A 184 -11.42 -34.98 -24.68
CA VAL A 184 -10.69 -34.66 -23.42
C VAL A 184 -9.44 -35.52 -23.33
N GLU A 185 -8.32 -34.93 -23.06
CA GLU A 185 -7.09 -35.64 -22.71
C GLU A 185 -7.22 -36.08 -21.26
N ALA A 186 -7.64 -37.34 -21.02
CA ALA A 186 -7.59 -37.93 -19.70
C ALA A 186 -6.12 -38.07 -19.30
N LEU A 187 -5.59 -37.08 -18.59
CA LEU A 187 -4.32 -37.19 -17.89
C LEU A 187 -4.52 -38.22 -16.76
N ALA A 188 -4.06 -39.45 -17.01
CA ALA A 188 -3.85 -40.39 -15.93
C ALA A 188 -2.85 -39.78 -14.98
N ILE A 189 -3.29 -39.42 -13.77
CA ILE A 189 -2.44 -38.92 -12.70
C ILE A 189 -1.80 -40.14 -12.04
N ASP A 190 -0.74 -40.64 -12.66
CA ASP A 190 0.26 -41.47 -12.00
C ASP A 190 1.52 -40.62 -11.85
N GLY A 191 1.74 -40.17 -10.63
CA GLY A 191 2.92 -39.40 -10.25
C GLY A 191 2.65 -37.89 -10.22
N ALA A 192 3.02 -37.27 -9.13
CA ALA A 192 2.94 -35.84 -8.92
C ALA A 192 3.53 -35.09 -10.12
N VAL A 193 2.69 -34.55 -10.96
CA VAL A 193 3.10 -33.53 -11.94
C VAL A 193 3.45 -32.28 -11.13
N VAL A 194 4.72 -32.11 -10.86
CA VAL A 194 5.27 -30.83 -10.45
C VAL A 194 5.09 -29.91 -11.66
N LYS A 195 3.94 -29.25 -11.75
CA LYS A 195 3.82 -28.02 -12.55
C LYS A 195 4.93 -27.13 -12.00
N GLY A 196 5.85 -26.71 -12.86
CA GLY A 196 6.89 -25.75 -12.47
C GLY A 196 6.17 -24.47 -12.09
N GLU A 197 5.75 -24.39 -10.83
CA GLU A 197 5.20 -23.16 -10.28
C GLU A 197 6.29 -22.10 -10.37
N ARG A 198 6.00 -20.99 -11.02
CA ARG A 198 6.87 -19.83 -10.94
C ARG A 198 7.01 -19.52 -9.44
N PRO A 199 8.23 -19.37 -8.92
CA PRO A 199 8.42 -19.08 -7.51
C PRO A 199 7.60 -17.83 -7.16
N ALA A 200 6.77 -17.93 -6.14
CA ALA A 200 5.91 -16.83 -5.69
C ALA A 200 6.76 -15.59 -5.35
N TYR A 201 7.98 -15.82 -4.85
CA TYR A 201 8.93 -14.78 -4.47
C TYR A 201 10.18 -14.85 -5.33
N LYS A 202 10.65 -13.70 -5.80
CA LYS A 202 11.92 -13.52 -6.54
C LYS A 202 12.72 -12.41 -5.91
N MET A 203 14.03 -12.57 -5.83
CA MET A 203 14.90 -11.46 -5.42
C MET A 203 14.80 -10.31 -6.42
N ALA A 204 14.64 -9.10 -5.90
CA ALA A 204 14.62 -7.86 -6.63
C ALA A 204 15.70 -6.93 -6.06
N LYS A 205 15.87 -5.78 -6.68
CA LYS A 205 16.84 -4.74 -6.29
C LYS A 205 16.65 -4.31 -4.83
N GLY A 206 17.53 -4.78 -3.93
CA GLY A 206 17.48 -4.43 -2.51
C GLY A 206 16.35 -5.08 -1.71
N GLY A 207 15.72 -6.15 -2.24
CA GLY A 207 14.62 -6.83 -1.57
C GLY A 207 14.10 -8.01 -2.38
N PHE A 208 12.80 -8.23 -2.38
CA PHE A 208 12.14 -9.30 -3.14
C PHE A 208 10.89 -8.80 -3.84
N SER A 209 10.49 -9.47 -4.89
CA SER A 209 9.26 -9.22 -5.64
C SER A 209 8.38 -10.46 -5.73
N VAL A 210 7.09 -10.24 -5.81
CA VAL A 210 6.06 -11.26 -5.95
C VAL A 210 5.22 -10.95 -7.17
N ASP A 211 5.03 -11.94 -8.04
CA ASP A 211 4.06 -11.88 -9.13
C ASP A 211 2.67 -12.22 -8.55
N VAL A 212 1.85 -11.20 -8.32
CA VAL A 212 0.53 -11.38 -7.74
C VAL A 212 -0.46 -11.93 -8.76
N GLN A 213 -0.40 -11.45 -10.00
CA GLN A 213 -1.35 -11.82 -11.06
C GLN A 213 -1.38 -13.32 -11.36
N HIS A 214 -0.21 -13.97 -11.39
CA HIS A 214 -0.09 -15.40 -11.75
C HIS A 214 -0.01 -16.31 -10.51
N THR A 215 -0.36 -15.78 -9.34
CA THR A 215 -0.41 -16.52 -8.08
C THR A 215 -1.77 -16.37 -7.43
N MET A 216 -2.03 -17.19 -6.42
CA MET A 216 -3.27 -17.09 -5.65
C MET A 216 -3.42 -15.78 -4.85
N LEU A 217 -2.36 -14.99 -4.76
CA LEU A 217 -2.42 -13.66 -4.15
C LEU A 217 -3.33 -12.68 -4.90
N SER A 218 -3.58 -12.91 -6.19
CA SER A 218 -4.56 -12.13 -6.97
C SER A 218 -6.00 -12.25 -6.44
N GLN A 219 -6.25 -13.18 -5.54
CA GLN A 219 -7.60 -13.53 -5.11
C GLN A 219 -7.83 -13.41 -3.60
N VAL A 220 -6.86 -12.83 -2.88
CA VAL A 220 -6.95 -12.72 -1.40
C VAL A 220 -7.82 -11.56 -0.92
N GLY A 221 -8.18 -10.64 -1.80
CA GLY A 221 -9.07 -9.52 -1.49
C GLY A 221 -8.48 -8.16 -1.86
N SER A 222 -7.84 -7.46 -0.93
CA SER A 222 -7.24 -6.14 -1.12
C SER A 222 -5.72 -6.19 -1.20
N ALA A 223 -5.08 -5.06 -1.52
CA ALA A 223 -3.63 -4.94 -1.44
C ALA A 223 -3.12 -5.13 0.00
N VAL A 224 -3.86 -4.70 1.01
CA VAL A 224 -3.52 -4.96 2.42
C VAL A 224 -3.47 -6.46 2.69
N ASP A 225 -4.43 -7.23 2.17
CA ASP A 225 -4.44 -8.67 2.31
C ASP A 225 -3.26 -9.33 1.56
N VAL A 226 -2.87 -8.79 0.40
CA VAL A 226 -1.65 -9.21 -0.30
C VAL A 226 -0.41 -8.90 0.53
N LEU A 227 -0.29 -7.69 1.05
CA LEU A 227 0.87 -7.26 1.85
C LEU A 227 0.99 -8.07 3.15
N GLY A 228 -0.12 -8.38 3.81
CA GLY A 228 -0.11 -9.23 4.99
C GLY A 228 0.31 -10.70 4.72
N GLN A 229 0.50 -11.09 3.45
CA GLN A 229 1.10 -12.37 3.06
C GLN A 229 2.54 -12.22 2.56
N MET A 230 3.10 -11.01 2.62
CA MET A 230 4.50 -10.81 2.26
C MET A 230 5.40 -11.14 3.45
N PRO A 231 6.51 -11.85 3.23
CA PRO A 231 7.49 -12.07 4.27
C PRO A 231 7.91 -10.76 4.93
N ARG A 232 7.97 -10.74 6.27
CA ARG A 232 8.37 -9.58 7.09
C ARG A 232 7.48 -8.34 7.00
N VAL A 233 6.41 -8.35 6.23
CA VAL A 233 5.43 -7.27 6.22
C VAL A 233 4.35 -7.60 7.25
N ARG A 234 4.19 -6.74 8.24
CA ARG A 234 3.16 -6.85 9.27
C ARG A 234 2.06 -5.86 9.00
N VAL A 235 0.85 -6.31 9.13
CA VAL A 235 -0.36 -5.48 9.10
C VAL A 235 -1.05 -5.69 10.43
N ASN A 236 -1.07 -4.65 11.26
CA ASN A 236 -1.74 -4.73 12.56
C ASN A 236 -3.28 -4.60 12.44
N GLY A 237 -3.98 -4.78 13.54
CA GLY A 237 -5.44 -4.71 13.58
C GLY A 237 -6.04 -3.35 13.19
N SER A 238 -5.24 -2.27 13.20
CA SER A 238 -5.63 -0.95 12.70
C SER A 238 -5.35 -0.73 11.20
N GLY A 239 -4.72 -1.71 10.53
CA GLY A 239 -4.33 -1.62 9.11
C GLY A 239 -2.98 -0.93 8.87
N GLU A 240 -2.22 -0.62 9.92
CA GLU A 240 -0.88 -0.07 9.79
C GLU A 240 0.08 -1.15 9.27
N ILE A 241 0.92 -0.75 8.31
CA ILE A 241 1.88 -1.64 7.67
C ILE A 241 3.29 -1.30 8.15
N THR A 242 3.97 -2.31 8.64
CA THR A 242 5.38 -2.22 9.03
C THR A 242 6.20 -3.32 8.36
N VAL A 243 7.48 -3.05 8.15
CA VAL A 243 8.46 -4.06 7.72
C VAL A 243 9.34 -4.37 8.92
N ALA A 244 9.38 -5.63 9.32
CA ALA A 244 10.08 -6.08 10.52
C ALA A 244 11.51 -5.53 10.59
N SER A 245 11.89 -4.94 11.71
CA SER A 245 13.16 -4.23 11.99
C SER A 245 13.47 -2.99 11.11
N LYS A 246 12.61 -2.61 10.16
CA LYS A 246 12.82 -1.44 9.27
C LYS A 246 11.77 -0.33 9.48
N GLY A 247 10.73 -0.60 10.28
CA GLY A 247 9.65 0.33 10.59
C GLY A 247 8.63 0.48 9.46
N SER A 248 7.91 1.60 9.44
CA SER A 248 6.88 1.89 8.45
C SER A 248 7.49 2.14 7.06
N PRO A 249 7.10 1.38 6.02
CA PRO A 249 7.65 1.52 4.68
C PRO A 249 7.10 2.75 3.97
N LEU A 250 7.84 3.23 2.98
CA LEU A 250 7.33 4.14 1.97
C LEU A 250 6.65 3.31 0.88
N ILE A 251 5.34 3.50 0.66
CA ILE A 251 4.58 2.67 -0.27
C ILE A 251 4.29 3.44 -1.56
N TYR A 252 4.52 2.79 -2.70
CA TYR A 252 4.23 3.30 -4.03
C TYR A 252 3.25 2.39 -4.76
N ILE A 253 2.25 2.98 -5.40
CA ILE A 253 1.34 2.30 -6.33
C ILE A 253 1.61 2.87 -7.73
N ASN A 254 2.07 2.05 -8.67
CA ASN A 254 2.46 2.45 -10.03
C ASN A 254 3.47 3.61 -10.05
N ASN A 255 4.48 3.57 -9.19
CA ASN A 255 5.49 4.60 -8.94
C ASN A 255 4.97 5.88 -8.25
N ARG A 256 3.68 6.02 -7.99
CA ARG A 256 3.13 7.11 -7.18
C ARG A 256 3.25 6.78 -5.71
N LYS A 257 3.77 7.70 -4.90
CA LYS A 257 3.73 7.57 -3.45
C LYS A 257 2.28 7.49 -2.97
N MET A 258 1.99 6.52 -2.13
CA MET A 258 0.72 6.39 -1.41
C MET A 258 0.60 7.53 -0.38
N ASN A 259 -0.57 8.13 -0.27
CA ASN A 259 -0.82 9.20 0.70
C ASN A 259 -1.63 8.74 1.91
N ASP A 260 -2.49 7.75 1.71
CA ASP A 260 -3.42 7.25 2.69
C ASP A 260 -3.42 5.71 2.68
N ALA A 261 -3.38 5.11 3.88
CA ALA A 261 -3.38 3.66 4.06
C ALA A 261 -4.64 3.00 3.47
N ASN A 262 -5.76 3.73 3.40
CA ASN A 262 -6.98 3.23 2.80
C ASN A 262 -6.86 2.95 1.29
N GLU A 263 -5.89 3.57 0.58
CA GLU A 263 -5.63 3.23 -0.81
C GLU A 263 -5.30 1.75 -1.01
N LEU A 264 -4.70 1.11 -0.03
CA LEU A 264 -4.37 -0.32 -0.08
C LEU A 264 -5.59 -1.20 0.18
N ASN A 265 -6.49 -0.77 1.07
CA ASN A 265 -7.76 -1.46 1.28
C ASN A 265 -8.62 -1.45 0.02
N ARG A 266 -8.50 -0.39 -0.78
CA ARG A 266 -9.25 -0.16 -2.02
C ARG A 266 -8.70 -0.92 -3.21
N LEU A 267 -7.40 -1.10 -3.29
CA LEU A 267 -6.74 -1.79 -4.39
C LEU A 267 -7.02 -3.29 -4.29
N LYS A 268 -7.80 -3.83 -5.22
CA LYS A 268 -8.09 -5.27 -5.27
C LYS A 268 -6.84 -6.06 -5.64
N SER A 269 -6.68 -7.20 -5.01
CA SER A 269 -5.56 -8.11 -5.28
C SER A 269 -5.52 -8.56 -6.76
N GLU A 270 -6.65 -8.76 -7.42
CA GLU A 270 -6.75 -9.10 -8.85
C GLU A 270 -6.24 -7.99 -9.78
N GLN A 271 -6.24 -6.74 -9.33
CA GLN A 271 -5.71 -5.60 -10.08
C GLN A 271 -4.20 -5.46 -9.91
N ILE A 272 -3.60 -6.18 -8.98
CA ILE A 272 -2.17 -6.10 -8.71
C ILE A 272 -1.43 -7.06 -9.65
N LYS A 273 -0.51 -6.52 -10.43
CA LYS A 273 0.40 -7.31 -11.25
C LYS A 273 1.53 -7.90 -10.41
N SER A 274 2.17 -7.07 -9.59
CA SER A 274 3.29 -7.47 -8.74
C SER A 274 3.47 -6.54 -7.56
N VAL A 275 4.04 -7.08 -6.49
CA VAL A 275 4.51 -6.33 -5.32
C VAL A 275 6.01 -6.54 -5.18
N GLU A 276 6.74 -5.45 -4.93
CA GLU A 276 8.16 -5.45 -4.62
C GLU A 276 8.37 -4.86 -3.23
N VAL A 277 8.99 -5.62 -2.33
CA VAL A 277 9.34 -5.19 -0.97
C VAL A 277 10.85 -4.97 -0.94
N ILE A 278 11.25 -3.71 -0.82
CA ILE A 278 12.65 -3.28 -0.81
C ILE A 278 13.02 -3.00 0.64
N THR A 279 13.77 -3.90 1.25
CA THR A 279 14.21 -3.80 2.65
C THR A 279 15.55 -3.09 2.79
N ASN A 280 16.22 -2.86 1.66
CA ASN A 280 17.42 -2.04 1.53
C ASN A 280 17.24 -0.99 0.43
N PRO A 281 16.50 0.11 0.68
CA PRO A 281 16.28 1.17 -0.29
C PRO A 281 17.60 1.81 -0.71
N GLY A 282 17.79 1.97 -2.03
CA GLY A 282 18.99 2.55 -2.62
C GLY A 282 19.12 4.07 -2.41
N ALA A 283 20.16 4.65 -3.02
CA ALA A 283 20.53 6.06 -2.84
C ALA A 283 19.50 7.07 -3.40
N GLU A 284 18.62 6.65 -4.31
CA GLU A 284 17.52 7.46 -4.86
C GLU A 284 16.47 7.84 -3.79
N TYR A 285 16.38 7.05 -2.71
CA TYR A 285 15.49 7.33 -1.58
C TYR A 285 16.22 8.15 -0.53
N ASP A 286 15.44 8.98 0.19
CA ASP A 286 15.97 9.71 1.35
C ASP A 286 16.63 8.76 2.36
N ALA A 287 17.67 9.23 3.02
CA ALA A 287 18.43 8.42 3.97
C ALA A 287 17.63 8.00 5.21
N THR A 288 16.46 8.61 5.46
CA THR A 288 15.55 8.23 6.56
C THR A 288 14.64 7.05 6.22
N ILE A 289 14.58 6.61 4.94
CA ILE A 289 13.67 5.55 4.49
C ILE A 289 14.27 4.18 4.80
N GLY A 290 13.68 3.43 5.72
CA GLY A 290 14.11 2.09 6.13
C GLY A 290 13.66 0.98 5.19
N ALA A 291 12.45 1.11 4.59
CA ALA A 291 11.90 0.16 3.63
C ALA A 291 11.02 0.85 2.59
N VAL A 292 10.86 0.21 1.43
CA VAL A 292 9.96 0.68 0.36
C VAL A 292 9.15 -0.49 -0.16
N ILE A 293 7.85 -0.29 -0.38
CA ILE A 293 6.97 -1.24 -1.05
C ILE A 293 6.49 -0.63 -2.36
N LYS A 294 6.71 -1.32 -3.48
CA LYS A 294 6.21 -0.90 -4.79
C LYS A 294 5.13 -1.88 -5.27
N ILE A 295 3.92 -1.39 -5.44
CA ILE A 295 2.79 -2.15 -5.99
C ILE A 295 2.62 -1.72 -7.44
N ARG A 296 2.68 -2.67 -8.37
CA ARG A 296 2.37 -2.46 -9.77
C ARG A 296 1.01 -3.06 -10.07
N THR A 297 0.12 -2.27 -10.67
CA THR A 297 -1.20 -2.74 -11.08
C THR A 297 -1.24 -3.12 -12.55
N MET A 298 -2.29 -3.82 -12.97
CA MET A 298 -2.60 -4.09 -14.36
C MET A 298 -2.86 -2.77 -15.09
N ARG A 299 -2.46 -2.67 -16.37
CA ARG A 299 -2.81 -1.52 -17.19
C ARG A 299 -4.28 -1.61 -17.60
N ASN A 300 -5.06 -0.59 -17.29
CA ASN A 300 -6.38 -0.40 -17.85
C ASN A 300 -6.40 0.89 -18.65
N THR A 301 -6.90 0.82 -19.90
CA THR A 301 -6.90 1.95 -20.85
C THR A 301 -8.28 2.55 -21.06
N ASP A 302 -9.32 2.05 -20.39
CA ASP A 302 -10.71 2.43 -20.66
C ASP A 302 -11.01 3.88 -20.25
N GLU A 303 -11.84 4.56 -21.02
CA GLU A 303 -12.33 5.92 -20.76
C GLU A 303 -13.62 5.90 -19.93
N GLY A 304 -14.00 7.05 -19.40
CA GLY A 304 -15.26 7.25 -18.68
C GLY A 304 -15.12 7.56 -17.20
N ILE A 305 -16.20 7.39 -16.46
CA ILE A 305 -16.30 7.67 -15.03
C ILE A 305 -16.12 6.35 -14.26
N SER A 306 -15.37 6.41 -13.17
CA SER A 306 -15.36 5.34 -12.18
C SER A 306 -15.71 5.87 -10.79
N ILE A 307 -16.45 5.10 -10.04
CA ILE A 307 -16.91 5.45 -8.68
C ILE A 307 -16.54 4.29 -7.76
N ARG A 308 -16.02 4.63 -6.61
CA ARG A 308 -15.92 3.71 -5.49
C ARG A 308 -16.38 4.40 -4.23
N ASN A 309 -17.17 3.69 -3.44
CA ASN A 309 -17.62 4.12 -2.14
C ASN A 309 -17.29 3.04 -1.11
N ASP A 310 -16.68 3.44 0.00
CA ASP A 310 -16.36 2.58 1.13
C ASP A 310 -16.98 3.16 2.40
N ALA A 311 -17.91 2.44 2.98
CA ALA A 311 -18.53 2.78 4.26
C ALA A 311 -18.11 1.75 5.32
N ASN A 312 -17.56 2.20 6.43
CA ASN A 312 -17.16 1.37 7.56
C ASN A 312 -17.80 1.87 8.84
N VAL A 313 -18.34 0.97 9.61
CA VAL A 313 -18.76 1.22 10.97
C VAL A 313 -18.04 0.25 11.88
N ASN A 314 -17.44 0.75 12.95
CA ASN A 314 -16.82 -0.07 13.96
C ASN A 314 -17.47 0.19 15.32
N TYR A 315 -17.75 -0.90 16.03
CA TYR A 315 -18.28 -0.92 17.39
C TYR A 315 -17.21 -1.44 18.33
N ARG A 316 -16.87 -0.63 19.30
CA ARG A 316 -15.99 -0.97 20.42
C ARG A 316 -16.82 -1.49 21.58
N ILE A 317 -16.32 -2.48 22.31
CA ILE A 317 -17.10 -3.19 23.33
C ILE A 317 -17.56 -2.32 24.51
N ASP A 318 -16.98 -1.15 24.70
CA ASP A 318 -17.37 -0.15 25.69
C ASP A 318 -18.51 0.78 25.23
N ASN A 319 -19.28 0.37 24.20
CA ASN A 319 -20.40 1.08 23.58
C ASN A 319 -20.03 2.33 22.77
N ASN A 320 -18.78 2.45 22.32
CA ASN A 320 -18.35 3.54 21.46
C ASN A 320 -18.37 3.14 19.99
N PHE A 321 -18.84 4.07 19.14
CA PHE A 321 -18.93 3.88 17.68
C PHE A 321 -17.95 4.80 16.95
N GLY A 322 -17.12 4.21 16.13
CA GLY A 322 -16.32 4.89 15.11
C GLY A 322 -16.76 4.49 13.71
N GLY A 323 -16.11 5.05 12.72
CA GLY A 323 -16.37 4.69 11.32
C GLY A 323 -15.75 5.64 10.33
N SER A 324 -15.93 5.31 9.07
CA SER A 324 -15.47 6.15 7.96
C SER A 324 -16.40 6.03 6.76
N GLU A 325 -16.50 7.11 6.03
CA GLU A 325 -17.12 7.17 4.70
C GLU A 325 -16.09 7.72 3.73
N GLU A 326 -15.91 7.05 2.61
CA GLU A 326 -14.97 7.46 1.60
C GLU A 326 -15.57 7.32 0.22
N LEU A 327 -15.53 8.41 -0.56
CA LEU A 327 -15.98 8.49 -1.94
C LEU A 327 -14.79 8.77 -2.85
N ASN A 328 -14.57 7.89 -3.80
CA ASN A 328 -13.54 8.03 -4.83
C ASN A 328 -14.22 8.18 -6.19
N LEU A 329 -13.90 9.26 -6.86
CA LEU A 329 -14.34 9.56 -8.21
C LEU A 329 -13.13 9.67 -9.13
N SER A 330 -13.19 9.08 -10.29
CA SER A 330 -12.24 9.40 -11.35
C SER A 330 -12.93 9.51 -12.70
N TRP A 331 -12.43 10.42 -13.51
CA TRP A 331 -12.89 10.65 -14.88
C TRP A 331 -11.70 10.69 -15.81
N ARG A 332 -11.79 9.92 -16.89
CA ARG A 332 -10.75 9.83 -17.91
C ARG A 332 -11.33 10.05 -19.29
N LYS A 333 -10.69 10.94 -20.07
CA LYS A 333 -10.98 11.15 -21.49
C LYS A 333 -9.68 11.39 -22.25
N GLY A 334 -9.34 10.50 -23.15
CA GLY A 334 -8.10 10.55 -23.91
C GLY A 334 -6.86 10.60 -23.02
N LYS A 335 -6.14 11.71 -23.08
CA LYS A 335 -4.88 11.93 -22.36
C LYS A 335 -5.06 12.49 -20.95
N LEU A 336 -6.26 12.94 -20.59
CA LEU A 336 -6.55 13.59 -19.31
C LEU A 336 -7.25 12.63 -18.35
N GLU A 337 -6.78 12.60 -17.10
CA GLU A 337 -7.44 11.95 -15.98
C GLU A 337 -7.60 12.94 -14.81
N LEU A 338 -8.80 13.03 -14.28
CA LEU A 338 -9.13 13.79 -13.08
C LEU A 338 -9.54 12.81 -11.99
N ILE A 339 -9.05 13.01 -10.78
CA ILE A 339 -9.28 12.17 -9.62
C ILE A 339 -9.71 13.05 -8.47
N ASN A 340 -10.76 12.64 -7.77
CA ASN A 340 -11.20 13.24 -6.53
C ASN A 340 -11.45 12.14 -5.48
N ASP A 341 -10.88 12.31 -4.29
CA ASP A 341 -11.09 11.44 -3.16
C ASP A 341 -11.50 12.29 -1.98
N ALA A 342 -12.69 12.07 -1.48
CA ALA A 342 -13.22 12.72 -0.29
C ALA A 342 -13.45 11.68 0.79
N SER A 343 -13.01 11.96 2.02
CA SER A 343 -13.28 11.08 3.15
C SER A 343 -13.62 11.84 4.43
N TRP A 344 -14.47 11.21 5.22
CA TRP A 344 -14.72 11.57 6.60
C TRP A 344 -14.46 10.36 7.48
N THR A 345 -13.74 10.56 8.59
CA THR A 345 -13.40 9.47 9.50
C THR A 345 -13.61 9.91 10.94
N ARG A 346 -14.35 9.12 11.71
CA ARG A 346 -14.44 9.20 13.16
C ARG A 346 -13.58 8.13 13.79
N HIS A 347 -12.52 8.55 14.45
CA HIS A 347 -11.73 7.70 15.31
C HIS A 347 -12.25 7.79 16.75
N VAL A 348 -12.43 6.63 17.35
CA VAL A 348 -12.71 6.52 18.78
C VAL A 348 -11.66 5.61 19.38
N MET A 349 -10.85 6.16 20.25
CA MET A 349 -9.76 5.47 20.97
C MET A 349 -9.96 5.66 22.47
N GLY A 350 -9.21 4.94 23.26
CA GLY A 350 -9.17 5.10 24.71
C GLY A 350 -8.35 3.99 25.34
N GLU A 351 -8.00 4.17 26.60
CA GLU A 351 -7.25 3.19 27.35
C GLU A 351 -7.75 3.09 28.81
N ASP A 352 -7.55 1.93 29.39
CA ASP A 352 -7.68 1.66 30.83
C ASP A 352 -6.27 1.31 31.32
N ASN A 353 -5.65 2.24 32.04
CA ASN A 353 -4.24 2.22 32.40
C ASN A 353 -4.06 2.19 33.92
N LYS A 354 -3.22 1.28 34.38
CA LYS A 354 -2.68 1.25 35.73
C LYS A 354 -1.17 1.35 35.64
N GLY A 355 -0.60 2.20 36.47
CA GLY A 355 0.85 2.39 36.45
C GLY A 355 1.38 3.00 37.73
N SER A 356 2.70 3.09 37.81
CA SER A 356 3.40 3.77 38.88
C SER A 356 4.59 4.53 38.33
N LEU A 357 4.95 5.60 39.05
CA LEU A 357 6.20 6.32 38.84
C LEU A 357 6.87 6.46 40.23
N GLU A 358 8.04 5.84 40.35
CA GLU A 358 8.88 5.92 41.56
C GLU A 358 10.07 6.81 41.28
N TYR A 359 10.10 7.96 41.97
CA TYR A 359 11.21 8.92 42.00
C TYR A 359 11.39 9.40 43.46
N VAL A 360 11.33 10.67 43.79
CA VAL A 360 11.29 11.18 45.17
C VAL A 360 9.94 10.91 45.83
N TYR A 361 8.89 10.97 45.02
CA TYR A 361 7.56 10.48 45.37
C TYR A 361 7.27 9.22 44.56
N MET A 362 6.59 8.27 45.17
CA MET A 362 6.01 7.15 44.46
C MET A 362 4.53 7.52 44.20
N THR A 363 4.15 7.46 42.93
CA THR A 363 2.75 7.64 42.53
C THR A 363 2.20 6.35 41.96
N GLU A 364 1.06 5.90 42.42
CA GLU A 364 0.30 4.79 41.83
C GLU A 364 -0.95 5.34 41.17
N GLN A 365 -1.11 5.12 39.88
CA GLN A 365 -2.20 5.72 39.10
C GLN A 365 -3.17 4.68 38.54
N LYS A 366 -4.43 5.10 38.43
CA LYS A 366 -5.48 4.44 37.66
C LYS A 366 -6.13 5.51 36.79
N VAL A 367 -6.06 5.31 35.47
CA VAL A 367 -6.50 6.31 34.51
C VAL A 367 -7.36 5.63 33.46
N LYS A 368 -8.48 6.26 33.16
CA LYS A 368 -9.29 5.93 31.99
C LYS A 368 -9.30 7.13 31.07
N ASP A 369 -8.91 6.95 29.84
CA ASP A 369 -9.03 7.98 28.82
C ASP A 369 -10.00 7.58 27.70
N GLU A 370 -10.56 8.59 27.06
CA GLU A 370 -11.38 8.47 25.87
C GLU A 370 -11.01 9.60 24.90
N MET A 371 -10.72 9.22 23.66
CA MET A 371 -10.44 10.16 22.59
C MET A 371 -11.43 9.98 21.46
N THR A 372 -12.02 11.08 20.99
CA THR A 372 -12.84 11.13 19.78
C THR A 372 -12.24 12.14 18.81
N ALA A 373 -11.95 11.71 17.59
CA ALA A 373 -11.42 12.59 16.55
C ALA A 373 -12.20 12.42 15.24
N ASP A 374 -12.71 13.53 14.72
CA ASP A 374 -13.35 13.60 13.39
C ASP A 374 -12.42 14.29 12.42
N ASN A 375 -12.03 13.58 11.36
CA ASN A 375 -11.15 14.10 10.31
C ASN A 375 -11.90 14.19 8.98
N ILE A 376 -11.57 15.21 8.19
CA ILE A 376 -11.98 15.38 6.80
C ILE A 376 -10.70 15.43 5.96
N ASP A 377 -10.67 14.60 4.93
CA ASP A 377 -9.61 14.60 3.93
C ASP A 377 -10.21 14.75 2.54
N GLU A 378 -9.60 15.63 1.74
CA GLU A 378 -9.99 15.89 0.36
C GLU A 378 -8.73 15.87 -0.51
N ASN A 379 -8.72 15.05 -1.55
CA ASN A 379 -7.61 14.92 -2.46
C ASN A 379 -8.09 15.07 -3.91
N PHE A 380 -7.59 16.09 -4.58
CA PHE A 380 -7.82 16.34 -6.00
C PHE A 380 -6.52 16.15 -6.77
N ALA A 381 -6.54 15.35 -7.84
CA ALA A 381 -5.38 15.14 -8.69
C ALA A 381 -5.74 15.19 -10.17
N MET A 382 -4.81 15.65 -10.97
CA MET A 382 -4.85 15.70 -12.43
C MET A 382 -3.61 15.05 -13.00
N ASP A 383 -3.79 14.18 -13.97
CA ASP A 383 -2.73 13.57 -14.77
C ASP A 383 -2.98 13.88 -16.26
N TYR A 384 -1.95 14.30 -16.97
CA TYR A 384 -2.01 14.53 -18.40
C TYR A 384 -0.87 13.79 -19.11
N ALA A 385 -1.21 12.80 -19.92
CA ALA A 385 -0.29 12.08 -20.77
C ALA A 385 0.07 12.91 -22.01
N ILE A 386 1.24 13.56 -22.03
CA ILE A 386 1.71 14.32 -23.21
C ILE A 386 1.84 13.34 -24.39
N ASN A 387 2.47 12.20 -24.15
CA ASN A 387 2.58 11.07 -25.07
C ASN A 387 2.78 9.76 -24.27
N ASP A 388 3.00 8.62 -24.92
CA ASP A 388 3.15 7.31 -24.28
C ASP A 388 4.30 7.22 -23.27
N SER A 389 5.31 8.10 -23.42
CA SER A 389 6.53 8.10 -22.59
C SER A 389 6.61 9.27 -21.61
N CYS A 390 5.77 10.30 -21.78
CA CYS A 390 5.84 11.55 -21.01
C CYS A 390 4.48 11.91 -20.41
N SER A 391 4.47 12.28 -19.13
CA SER A 391 3.29 12.78 -18.43
C SER A 391 3.65 13.89 -17.45
N VAL A 392 2.70 14.77 -17.22
CA VAL A 392 2.72 15.80 -16.18
C VAL A 392 1.49 15.64 -15.31
N GLY A 393 1.58 16.06 -14.08
CA GLY A 393 0.41 16.09 -13.21
C GLY A 393 0.57 17.03 -12.04
N ALA A 394 -0.55 17.34 -11.46
CA ALA A 394 -0.67 18.14 -10.25
C ALA A 394 -1.62 17.46 -9.28
N LYS A 395 -1.37 17.67 -7.99
CA LYS A 395 -2.20 17.14 -6.93
C LYS A 395 -2.30 18.17 -5.80
N TYR A 396 -3.48 18.27 -5.25
CA TYR A 396 -3.74 19.04 -4.04
C TYR A 396 -4.43 18.14 -3.02
N ASN A 397 -3.95 18.18 -1.79
CA ASN A 397 -4.55 17.49 -0.65
C ASN A 397 -4.86 18.52 0.45
N PHE A 398 -6.04 18.42 1.00
CA PHE A 398 -6.52 19.16 2.16
C PHE A 398 -6.89 18.17 3.27
N MET A 399 -6.43 18.43 4.50
CA MET A 399 -6.81 17.64 5.67
C MET A 399 -7.13 18.58 6.83
N LYS A 400 -8.16 18.24 7.59
CA LYS A 400 -8.53 18.97 8.80
C LYS A 400 -9.19 18.04 9.81
N ARG A 401 -8.74 18.10 11.05
CA ARG A 401 -9.47 17.55 12.20
C ARG A 401 -10.51 18.59 12.65
N THR A 402 -11.78 18.24 12.56
CA THR A 402 -12.92 19.12 12.90
C THR A 402 -13.35 18.95 14.35
N LYS A 403 -12.95 17.83 14.98
CA LYS A 403 -13.15 17.51 16.37
C LYS A 403 -11.99 16.68 16.87
N GLY A 404 -11.50 16.94 18.08
CA GLY A 404 -10.34 16.22 18.64
C GLY A 404 -10.36 16.27 20.16
N ASP A 405 -11.44 15.70 20.77
CA ASP A 405 -11.64 15.71 22.23
C ASP A 405 -10.92 14.52 22.84
N ILE A 406 -10.11 14.78 23.85
CA ILE A 406 -9.52 13.80 24.75
C ILE A 406 -10.01 14.11 26.16
N LYS A 407 -10.56 13.10 26.83
CA LYS A 407 -11.01 13.17 28.22
C LYS A 407 -10.32 12.09 29.00
N LEU A 408 -9.71 12.48 30.10
CA LEU A 408 -9.07 11.57 31.01
C LEU A 408 -9.64 11.79 32.42
N ASP A 409 -10.11 10.70 32.99
CA ASP A 409 -10.50 10.63 34.40
C ASP A 409 -9.54 9.66 35.10
N GLY A 410 -8.86 10.16 36.11
CA GLY A 410 -7.85 9.40 36.83
C GLY A 410 -7.82 9.65 38.32
N SER A 411 -7.14 8.77 39.00
CA SER A 411 -6.77 8.94 40.40
C SER A 411 -5.36 8.43 40.62
N TYR A 412 -4.62 9.07 41.48
CA TYR A 412 -3.33 8.58 41.93
C TYR A 412 -3.11 8.76 43.42
N SER A 413 -2.52 7.74 44.02
CA SER A 413 -2.08 7.74 45.40
C SER A 413 -0.63 8.15 45.45
N VAL A 414 -0.30 9.07 46.38
CA VAL A 414 1.05 9.64 46.53
C VAL A 414 1.67 9.13 47.81
N TYR A 415 2.90 8.64 47.71
CA TYR A 415 3.68 8.15 48.83
C TYR A 415 5.04 8.86 48.87
N LYS A 416 5.56 9.03 50.10
CA LYS A 416 6.93 9.47 50.36
C LYS A 416 7.51 8.63 51.49
N ASP A 417 8.70 8.08 51.27
CA ASP A 417 9.36 7.19 52.26
C ASP A 417 8.44 6.07 52.78
N GLY A 418 7.62 5.50 51.91
CA GLY A 418 6.65 4.45 52.19
C GLY A 418 5.40 4.90 52.95
N LYS A 419 5.26 6.21 53.27
CA LYS A 419 4.04 6.77 53.89
C LYS A 419 3.15 7.41 52.84
N MET A 420 1.87 7.06 52.86
CA MET A 420 0.85 7.70 52.04
C MET A 420 0.68 9.17 52.47
N LEU A 421 0.74 10.07 51.48
CA LEU A 421 0.51 11.49 51.66
C LEU A 421 -0.90 11.93 51.31
N GLY A 422 -1.54 11.24 50.38
CA GLY A 422 -2.91 11.52 49.99
C GLY A 422 -3.27 10.89 48.64
N ASN A 423 -4.54 11.02 48.31
CA ASN A 423 -5.10 10.63 47.01
C ASN A 423 -5.46 11.88 46.22
N ILE A 424 -5.20 11.85 44.94
CA ILE A 424 -5.54 12.93 44.00
C ILE A 424 -6.48 12.36 42.93
N SER A 425 -7.62 13.04 42.75
CA SER A 425 -8.47 12.83 41.61
C SER A 425 -8.07 13.81 40.50
N GLN A 426 -7.88 13.29 39.29
CA GLN A 426 -7.48 14.08 38.14
C GLN A 426 -8.56 14.01 37.07
N ASN A 427 -8.99 15.16 36.58
CA ASN A 427 -9.78 15.31 35.39
C ASN A 427 -8.99 16.13 34.38
N TRP A 428 -8.74 15.55 33.21
CA TRP A 428 -8.05 16.21 32.12
C TRP A 428 -8.95 16.28 30.90
N GLN A 429 -9.13 17.49 30.38
CA GLN A 429 -9.85 17.75 29.14
C GLN A 429 -8.86 18.41 28.17
N ASN A 430 -8.79 17.86 26.98
CA ASN A 430 -7.90 18.34 25.95
C ASN A 430 -8.65 18.36 24.61
N GLU A 431 -8.54 19.48 23.88
CA GLU A 431 -8.96 19.62 22.51
C GLU A 431 -7.72 19.74 21.61
N TYR A 432 -7.47 18.72 20.78
CA TYR A 432 -6.37 18.71 19.83
C TYR A 432 -6.90 18.74 18.40
N LEU A 433 -6.74 19.88 17.69
CA LEU A 433 -7.14 20.09 16.32
C LEU A 433 -5.91 20.08 15.39
N ALA A 434 -5.80 19.03 14.57
CA ALA A 434 -4.79 18.94 13.52
C ALA A 434 -5.30 19.55 12.22
N GLY A 435 -4.49 20.40 11.59
CA GLY A 435 -4.84 21.12 10.38
C GLY A 435 -5.49 22.49 10.66
N PRO A 436 -5.83 23.25 9.60
CA PRO A 436 -5.78 22.80 8.21
C PRO A 436 -4.37 22.47 7.73
N SER A 437 -4.27 21.38 6.97
CA SER A 437 -3.09 21.01 6.24
C SER A 437 -3.37 21.12 4.74
N HIS A 438 -2.49 21.81 4.03
CA HIS A 438 -2.57 22.03 2.58
C HIS A 438 -1.28 21.48 1.97
N GLN A 439 -1.40 20.55 1.03
CA GLN A 439 -0.27 20.01 0.29
C GLN A 439 -0.54 20.13 -1.20
N ALA A 440 0.41 20.71 -1.94
CA ALA A 440 0.38 20.76 -3.40
C ALA A 440 1.64 20.06 -3.93
N ASP A 441 1.44 19.14 -4.86
CA ASP A 441 2.51 18.41 -5.54
C ASP A 441 2.36 18.58 -7.04
N VAL A 442 3.48 18.75 -7.75
CA VAL A 442 3.56 18.73 -9.21
C VAL A 442 4.64 17.75 -9.66
N TYR A 443 4.46 17.11 -10.80
CA TYR A 443 5.46 16.21 -11.32
C TYR A 443 5.57 16.29 -12.85
N TYR A 444 6.75 15.91 -13.34
CA TYR A 444 7.01 15.54 -14.73
C TYR A 444 7.75 14.21 -14.75
N VAL A 445 7.25 13.25 -15.52
CA VAL A 445 7.95 11.98 -15.79
C VAL A 445 8.02 11.80 -17.29
N GLY A 446 9.23 11.59 -17.84
CA GLY A 446 9.40 11.47 -19.27
C GLY A 446 10.71 10.84 -19.69
N LYS A 447 10.91 10.74 -21.02
CA LYS A 447 12.16 10.29 -21.62
C LYS A 447 12.70 11.35 -22.57
N MET A 448 13.98 11.65 -22.46
CA MET A 448 14.76 12.50 -23.37
C MET A 448 15.82 11.62 -24.06
N GLY A 449 15.48 11.07 -25.20
CA GLY A 449 16.29 10.04 -25.84
C GLY A 449 16.37 8.77 -24.98
N LYS A 450 17.57 8.37 -24.58
CA LYS A 450 17.80 7.22 -23.67
C LYS A 450 17.68 7.57 -22.18
N MET A 451 17.63 8.86 -21.84
CA MET A 451 17.60 9.31 -20.46
C MET A 451 16.14 9.41 -19.97
N GLY A 452 15.82 8.72 -18.88
CA GLY A 452 14.61 8.93 -18.11
C GLY A 452 14.77 10.17 -17.22
N VAL A 453 13.71 10.95 -17.10
CA VAL A 453 13.63 12.15 -16.26
C VAL A 453 12.41 12.03 -15.35
N ASP A 454 12.60 12.16 -14.04
CA ASP A 454 11.53 12.22 -13.03
C ASP A 454 11.77 13.46 -12.16
N PHE A 455 10.92 14.46 -12.31
CA PHE A 455 10.95 15.69 -11.54
C PHE A 455 9.70 15.79 -10.67
N ASN A 456 9.88 16.15 -9.41
CA ASN A 456 8.80 16.38 -8.45
C ASN A 456 9.05 17.69 -7.70
N GLY A 457 8.00 18.51 -7.56
CA GLY A 457 7.95 19.68 -6.71
C GLY A 457 6.84 19.53 -5.68
N SER A 458 7.07 20.00 -4.47
CA SER A 458 6.11 19.89 -3.36
C SER A 458 6.08 21.15 -2.51
N TYR A 459 4.89 21.55 -2.11
CA TYR A 459 4.62 22.51 -1.06
C TYR A 459 3.71 21.90 -0.01
N MET A 460 3.94 22.19 1.27
CA MET A 460 3.06 21.81 2.37
C MET A 460 2.98 22.93 3.41
N PHE A 461 1.77 23.16 3.91
CA PHE A 461 1.50 23.98 5.08
C PHE A 461 0.63 23.18 6.05
N THR A 462 0.94 23.20 7.34
CA THR A 462 0.09 22.62 8.38
C THR A 462 0.05 23.52 9.61
N LYS A 463 -1.07 23.44 10.35
CA LYS A 463 -1.26 24.14 11.62
C LYS A 463 -1.96 23.19 12.57
N ASN A 464 -1.40 23.02 13.78
CA ASN A 464 -2.02 22.25 14.85
C ASN A 464 -2.25 23.16 16.04
N THR A 465 -3.35 22.97 16.73
CA THR A 465 -3.69 23.70 17.96
C THR A 465 -4.13 22.71 19.03
N GLU A 466 -3.72 22.98 20.25
CA GLU A 466 -4.08 22.16 21.40
C GLU A 466 -4.44 23.10 22.58
N GLU A 467 -5.60 22.84 23.17
CA GLU A 467 -6.06 23.50 24.39
C GLU A 467 -6.33 22.43 25.45
N SER A 468 -5.78 22.58 26.63
CA SER A 468 -5.81 21.57 27.69
C SER A 468 -6.14 22.21 29.05
N ALA A 469 -6.95 21.52 29.84
CA ALA A 469 -7.24 21.84 31.22
C ALA A 469 -7.10 20.58 32.07
N VAL A 470 -6.16 20.60 33.00
CA VAL A 470 -5.95 19.55 34.00
C VAL A 470 -6.37 20.07 35.36
N ARG A 471 -7.34 19.41 35.99
CA ARG A 471 -7.79 19.71 37.34
C ARG A 471 -7.47 18.53 38.23
N GLU A 472 -6.72 18.84 39.31
CA GLU A 472 -6.37 17.91 40.38
C GLU A 472 -7.07 18.34 41.68
N THR A 473 -7.78 17.43 42.31
CA THR A 473 -8.44 17.67 43.61
C THR A 473 -8.03 16.61 44.62
N SER A 474 -7.86 17.02 45.87
CA SER A 474 -7.46 16.13 46.96
C SER A 474 -8.04 16.61 48.28
N GLU A 475 -8.33 15.69 49.20
CA GLU A 475 -8.68 16.02 50.56
C GLU A 475 -7.45 16.39 51.44
N GLU A 476 -6.30 15.79 51.11
CA GLU A 476 -5.08 15.93 51.92
C GLU A 476 -4.09 16.94 51.31
N LEU A 477 -4.17 17.19 50.00
CA LEU A 477 -3.25 18.07 49.28
C LEU A 477 -4.00 19.23 48.65
N LYS A 478 -3.30 20.34 48.40
CA LYS A 478 -3.89 21.53 47.80
C LYS A 478 -4.37 21.19 46.36
N ASP A 479 -5.60 21.60 46.04
CA ASP A 479 -6.15 21.55 44.70
C ASP A 479 -5.28 22.35 43.71
N GLN A 480 -5.19 21.85 42.48
CA GLN A 480 -4.42 22.48 41.42
C GLN A 480 -5.19 22.42 40.10
N THR A 481 -5.17 23.53 39.38
CA THR A 481 -5.67 23.57 38.00
C THR A 481 -4.54 24.12 37.12
N VAL A 482 -4.37 23.51 35.96
CA VAL A 482 -3.37 23.91 34.96
C VAL A 482 -4.05 23.95 33.60
N THR A 483 -4.11 25.15 33.03
CA THR A 483 -4.65 25.35 31.68
C THR A 483 -3.50 25.68 30.74
N SER A 484 -3.54 25.11 29.54
CA SER A 484 -2.50 25.40 28.56
C SER A 484 -3.07 25.51 27.13
N ALA A 485 -2.41 26.32 26.35
CA ALA A 485 -2.69 26.45 24.91
C ALA A 485 -1.39 26.37 24.12
N SER A 486 -1.36 25.53 23.10
CA SER A 486 -0.25 25.42 22.18
C SER A 486 -0.66 25.56 20.72
N VAL A 487 0.20 26.12 19.93
CA VAL A 487 0.05 26.24 18.47
C VAL A 487 1.36 25.81 17.83
N MET A 488 1.28 24.97 16.82
CA MET A 488 2.42 24.62 15.96
C MET A 488 2.05 24.83 14.49
N ARG A 489 2.94 25.46 13.73
CA ARG A 489 2.80 25.65 12.29
C ARG A 489 4.02 25.09 11.58
N GLY A 490 3.80 24.50 10.42
CA GLY A 490 4.86 23.96 9.57
C GLY A 490 4.68 24.38 8.12
N GLN A 491 5.79 24.72 7.46
CA GLN A 491 5.84 24.98 6.02
C GLN A 491 7.00 24.20 5.41
N LEU A 492 6.78 23.64 4.23
CA LEU A 492 7.79 22.88 3.49
C LEU A 492 7.74 23.26 2.00
N TYR A 493 8.91 23.50 1.43
CA TYR A 493 9.14 23.54 -0.01
C TYR A 493 10.17 22.46 -0.36
N ALA A 494 9.91 21.68 -1.40
CA ALA A 494 10.86 20.66 -1.81
C ALA A 494 10.84 20.45 -3.32
N ALA A 495 12.00 20.11 -3.88
CA ALA A 495 12.15 19.72 -5.28
C ALA A 495 13.11 18.53 -5.38
N LYS A 496 12.79 17.56 -6.23
CA LYS A 496 13.58 16.37 -6.48
C LYS A 496 13.68 16.10 -7.98
N LEU A 497 14.88 15.83 -8.45
CA LEU A 497 15.18 15.42 -9.83
C LEU A 497 15.91 14.08 -9.80
N VAL A 498 15.39 13.09 -10.53
CA VAL A 498 16.03 11.80 -10.76
C VAL A 498 16.21 11.60 -12.25
N LEU A 499 17.45 11.31 -12.64
CA LEU A 499 17.84 10.99 -14.00
C LEU A 499 18.24 9.52 -14.06
N SER A 500 17.69 8.79 -15.04
CA SER A 500 17.96 7.37 -15.25
C SER A 500 18.55 7.14 -16.63
N TYR A 501 19.68 6.47 -16.70
CA TYR A 501 20.36 6.19 -17.96
C TYR A 501 20.76 4.72 -18.05
N PRO A 502 20.41 4.00 -19.13
CA PRO A 502 20.88 2.65 -19.37
C PRO A 502 22.37 2.68 -19.66
N LEU A 503 23.19 2.05 -18.83
CA LEU A 503 24.64 2.03 -18.94
C LEU A 503 25.13 0.59 -18.92
N TRP A 504 25.85 0.17 -19.98
CA TRP A 504 26.39 -1.19 -20.15
C TRP A 504 25.27 -2.25 -19.92
N LYS A 505 25.46 -3.22 -19.00
CA LYS A 505 24.48 -4.27 -18.63
C LYS A 505 23.61 -3.88 -17.43
N GLY A 506 23.48 -2.59 -17.15
CA GLY A 506 22.80 -2.06 -16.00
C GLY A 506 22.11 -0.73 -16.25
N SER A 507 21.73 -0.07 -15.18
CA SER A 507 21.14 1.27 -15.19
C SER A 507 21.82 2.16 -14.13
N LEU A 508 22.13 3.37 -14.52
CA LEU A 508 22.63 4.42 -13.63
C LEU A 508 21.48 5.36 -13.32
N ASN A 509 21.15 5.52 -12.04
CA ASN A 509 20.24 6.53 -11.53
C ASN A 509 21.06 7.57 -10.76
N PHE A 510 20.86 8.85 -11.04
CA PHE A 510 21.51 9.93 -10.30
C PHE A 510 20.61 11.13 -10.22
N GLY A 511 20.86 12.00 -9.26
CA GLY A 511 19.98 13.15 -9.09
C GLY A 511 20.29 13.98 -7.88
N SER A 512 19.38 14.91 -7.61
CA SER A 512 19.44 15.81 -6.46
C SER A 512 18.06 16.03 -5.84
N GLU A 513 18.06 16.36 -4.57
CA GLU A 513 16.87 16.74 -3.83
C GLU A 513 17.20 17.93 -2.94
N TYR A 514 16.31 18.91 -2.90
CA TYR A 514 16.36 20.06 -2.01
C TYR A 514 15.06 20.17 -1.25
N SER A 515 15.14 20.41 0.05
CA SER A 515 13.99 20.78 0.87
C SER A 515 14.34 21.92 1.82
N ASN A 516 13.36 22.76 2.08
CA ASN A 516 13.42 23.82 3.09
C ASN A 516 12.16 23.76 3.95
N THR A 517 12.33 23.57 5.24
CA THR A 517 11.26 23.46 6.22
C THR A 517 11.37 24.57 7.24
N LYS A 518 10.25 25.18 7.56
CA LYS A 518 10.11 26.14 8.64
C LYS A 518 9.00 25.67 9.56
N THR A 519 9.33 25.52 10.85
CA THR A 519 8.37 25.17 11.89
C THR A 519 8.45 26.19 13.00
N ASP A 520 7.33 26.72 13.43
CA ASP A 520 7.21 27.60 14.59
C ASP A 520 6.14 27.08 15.55
N GLY A 521 6.37 27.25 16.85
CA GLY A 521 5.45 26.84 17.89
C GLY A 521 5.49 27.76 19.09
N SER A 522 4.36 27.85 19.78
CA SER A 522 4.21 28.58 21.03
C SER A 522 3.40 27.76 22.04
N TYR A 523 3.73 27.91 23.31
CA TYR A 523 3.02 27.32 24.43
C TYR A 523 2.81 28.37 25.51
N LYS A 524 1.62 28.35 26.09
CA LYS A 524 1.22 29.25 27.20
C LYS A 524 0.50 28.45 28.26
N ASN A 525 0.77 28.83 29.53
CA ASN A 525 0.06 28.33 30.70
C ASN A 525 -0.36 29.54 31.56
N GLU A 526 -1.65 29.71 31.79
CA GLU A 526 -2.18 30.90 32.46
C GLU A 526 -1.76 30.98 33.96
N GLU A 527 -1.66 29.83 34.61
CA GLU A 527 -1.28 29.73 36.02
C GLU A 527 0.24 29.86 36.25
N ASN A 528 1.04 29.95 35.18
CA ASN A 528 2.50 30.01 35.19
C ASN A 528 3.19 28.88 36.00
N ILE A 529 2.57 27.70 36.05
CA ILE A 529 3.14 26.49 36.65
C ILE A 529 4.22 25.91 35.71
N ILE A 530 3.98 26.01 34.42
CA ILE A 530 4.95 25.72 33.37
C ILE A 530 5.26 27.04 32.65
N GLU A 531 6.54 27.29 32.40
CA GLU A 531 6.97 28.46 31.68
C GLU A 531 6.47 28.51 30.27
N ALA A 532 6.03 29.68 29.79
CA ALA A 532 5.70 29.88 28.42
C ALA A 532 6.90 29.62 27.52
N SER A 533 6.67 29.09 26.32
CA SER A 533 7.74 28.85 25.36
C SER A 533 7.35 29.31 23.97
N GLU A 534 8.37 29.72 23.22
CA GLU A 534 8.27 30.03 21.79
C GLU A 534 9.51 29.48 21.11
N TYR A 535 9.32 28.76 20.03
CA TYR A 535 10.41 28.25 19.22
C TYR A 535 10.16 28.41 17.74
N LYS A 536 11.25 28.46 16.97
CA LYS A 536 11.26 28.41 15.52
C LYS A 536 12.44 27.58 15.06
N ILE A 537 12.20 26.69 14.08
CA ILE A 537 13.21 25.85 13.45
C ILE A 537 13.19 26.14 11.95
N GLU A 538 14.34 26.50 11.40
CA GLU A 538 14.55 26.66 9.96
C GLU A 538 15.57 25.62 9.49
N GLU A 539 15.13 24.67 8.68
CA GLU A 539 15.97 23.56 8.24
C GLU A 539 16.04 23.50 6.71
N GLY A 540 17.24 23.57 6.16
CA GLY A 540 17.54 23.33 4.75
C GLY A 540 18.28 22.01 4.61
N ASN A 541 17.81 21.14 3.70
CA ASN A 541 18.47 19.89 3.33
C ASN A 541 18.74 19.88 1.82
N MET A 542 20.00 19.64 1.46
CA MET A 542 20.44 19.47 0.08
C MET A 542 21.12 18.12 -0.08
N ALA A 543 20.63 17.31 -1.01
CA ALA A 543 21.16 15.98 -1.25
C ALA A 543 21.54 15.77 -2.72
N GLY A 544 22.65 15.05 -2.93
CA GLY A 544 23.06 14.52 -4.22
C GLY A 544 23.25 13.00 -4.12
N PHE A 545 22.87 12.26 -5.16
CA PHE A 545 22.99 10.80 -5.13
C PHE A 545 23.31 10.21 -6.50
N GLY A 546 23.92 9.03 -6.46
CA GLY A 546 24.17 8.18 -7.61
C GLY A 546 24.03 6.71 -7.22
N GLU A 547 23.45 5.91 -8.08
CA GLU A 547 23.21 4.49 -7.88
C GLU A 547 23.34 3.73 -9.19
N TYR A 548 24.11 2.66 -9.19
CA TYR A 548 24.27 1.77 -10.33
C TYR A 548 23.74 0.38 -10.03
N ALA A 549 22.78 -0.07 -10.84
CA ALA A 549 22.21 -1.42 -10.77
C ALA A 549 22.72 -2.24 -11.96
N LEU A 550 23.27 -3.42 -11.70
CA LEU A 550 23.90 -4.32 -12.66
C LEU A 550 23.27 -5.71 -12.60
N SER A 551 23.00 -6.30 -13.77
CA SER A 551 22.53 -7.70 -13.89
C SER A 551 23.46 -8.50 -14.80
N LEU A 552 24.10 -9.55 -14.26
CA LEU A 552 25.05 -10.43 -14.94
C LEU A 552 24.63 -11.89 -14.77
N GLY A 553 23.84 -12.41 -15.70
CA GLY A 553 23.32 -13.76 -15.66
C GLY A 553 22.48 -13.98 -14.40
N LYS A 554 22.94 -14.84 -13.48
CA LYS A 554 22.25 -15.12 -12.20
C LYS A 554 22.62 -14.16 -11.06
N TRP A 555 23.52 -13.21 -11.30
CA TRP A 555 23.94 -12.21 -10.33
C TRP A 555 23.23 -10.89 -10.58
N ASN A 556 22.73 -10.27 -9.52
CA ASN A 556 22.33 -8.86 -9.52
C ASN A 556 23.12 -8.12 -8.44
N ALA A 557 23.65 -6.97 -8.78
CA ALA A 557 24.37 -6.11 -7.86
C ALA A 557 23.82 -4.69 -7.95
N ASN A 558 23.73 -4.00 -6.84
CA ASN A 558 23.34 -2.62 -6.75
C ASN A 558 24.28 -1.89 -5.78
N ALA A 559 24.82 -0.75 -6.20
CA ALA A 559 25.67 0.08 -5.37
C ALA A 559 25.26 1.54 -5.53
N GLY A 560 25.03 2.21 -4.41
CA GLY A 560 24.61 3.60 -4.39
C GLY A 560 25.31 4.39 -3.29
N LEU A 561 25.41 5.69 -3.51
CA LEU A 561 25.94 6.65 -2.56
C LEU A 561 25.04 7.89 -2.58
N ARG A 562 24.63 8.34 -1.41
CA ARG A 562 23.93 9.60 -1.19
C ARG A 562 24.73 10.47 -0.22
N TYR A 563 24.91 11.72 -0.59
CA TYR A 563 25.45 12.77 0.27
C TYR A 563 24.31 13.71 0.67
N GLU A 564 24.24 14.09 1.94
CA GLU A 564 23.29 15.07 2.46
C GLU A 564 24.02 16.15 3.24
N HIS A 565 23.70 17.40 2.90
CA HIS A 565 24.08 18.58 3.64
C HIS A 565 22.83 19.17 4.30
N VAL A 566 22.78 19.17 5.62
CA VAL A 566 21.66 19.68 6.41
C VAL A 566 22.13 20.83 7.29
N LYS A 567 21.41 21.94 7.23
CA LYS A 567 21.57 23.05 8.15
C LYS A 567 20.24 23.30 8.85
N SER A 568 20.24 23.24 10.19
CA SER A 568 19.07 23.48 11.04
C SER A 568 19.40 24.57 12.05
N ASP A 569 18.75 25.73 11.93
CA ASP A 569 18.87 26.84 12.86
C ASP A 569 17.66 26.82 13.81
N TYR A 570 17.94 26.81 15.11
CA TYR A 570 16.94 26.81 16.18
C TYR A 570 16.89 28.18 16.87
N PHE A 571 15.70 28.70 17.11
CA PHE A 571 15.46 29.96 17.79
C PHE A 571 14.49 29.74 18.97
N ALA A 572 14.77 30.33 20.10
CA ALA A 572 13.87 30.45 21.25
C ALA A 572 13.60 31.91 21.49
N PHE A 573 12.33 32.31 21.58
CA PHE A 573 11.90 33.71 21.71
C PHE A 573 12.61 34.68 20.73
N GLY A 574 12.75 34.22 19.48
CA GLY A 574 13.41 34.99 18.42
C GLY A 574 14.94 35.01 18.47
N VAL A 575 15.57 34.47 19.51
CA VAL A 575 17.04 34.42 19.66
C VAL A 575 17.56 33.06 19.21
N ARG A 576 18.55 33.07 18.31
CA ARG A 576 19.21 31.86 17.84
C ARG A 576 19.94 31.15 18.99
N GLN A 577 19.72 29.85 19.11
CA GLN A 577 20.34 28.99 20.11
C GLN A 577 21.45 28.16 19.42
N ASP A 578 22.71 28.45 19.72
CA ASP A 578 23.84 27.77 19.07
C ASP A 578 23.99 26.32 19.49
N ASP A 579 23.63 26.01 20.75
CA ASP A 579 23.66 24.65 21.30
C ASP A 579 22.55 23.72 20.77
N ALA A 580 21.46 24.27 20.20
CA ALA A 580 20.38 23.57 19.55
C ALA A 580 20.46 23.64 18.00
N SER A 581 21.22 24.59 17.44
CA SER A 581 21.45 24.72 16.01
C SER A 581 22.48 23.70 15.53
N ARG A 582 22.27 23.12 14.35
CA ARG A 582 23.08 21.99 13.85
C ARG A 582 23.42 22.13 12.36
N LYS A 583 24.57 21.55 12.00
CA LYS A 583 24.99 21.36 10.63
C LYS A 583 25.56 19.94 10.48
N TYR A 584 25.12 19.23 9.46
CA TYR A 584 25.52 17.85 9.19
C TYR A 584 25.96 17.72 7.74
N ASP A 585 27.03 16.95 7.53
CA ASP A 585 27.57 16.56 6.23
C ASP A 585 27.76 15.03 6.27
N ASP A 586 26.82 14.28 5.72
CA ASP A 586 26.77 12.83 5.88
C ASP A 586 26.77 12.09 4.54
N LEU A 587 27.45 10.94 4.51
CA LEU A 587 27.45 9.98 3.41
C LEU A 587 26.66 8.73 3.78
N PHE A 588 25.77 8.31 2.88
CA PHE A 588 24.89 7.16 3.03
C PHE A 588 25.11 6.13 1.91
N PRO A 589 26.09 5.22 2.06
CA PRO A 589 26.30 4.13 1.11
C PRO A 589 25.20 3.08 1.23
N SER A 590 24.88 2.43 0.11
CA SER A 590 24.02 1.25 0.04
C SER A 590 24.60 0.27 -0.99
N ILE A 591 24.72 -0.99 -0.60
CA ILE A 591 25.21 -2.07 -1.47
C ILE A 591 24.32 -3.27 -1.28
N SER A 592 23.94 -3.93 -2.38
CA SER A 592 23.28 -5.24 -2.32
C SER A 592 23.78 -6.14 -3.45
N VAL A 593 23.97 -7.41 -3.14
CA VAL A 593 24.35 -8.44 -4.12
C VAL A 593 23.41 -9.62 -3.93
N SER A 594 22.79 -10.07 -5.01
CA SER A 594 21.94 -11.26 -5.00
C SER A 594 22.33 -12.25 -6.09
N ARG A 595 22.09 -13.52 -5.81
CA ARG A 595 22.37 -14.62 -6.76
C ARG A 595 21.35 -15.74 -6.58
N GLN A 596 20.90 -16.28 -7.71
CA GLN A 596 20.16 -17.53 -7.74
C GLN A 596 21.12 -18.72 -7.69
N PHE A 597 20.95 -19.57 -6.66
CA PHE A 597 21.73 -20.79 -6.44
C PHE A 597 20.77 -22.00 -6.39
N GLY A 598 20.67 -22.72 -7.50
CA GLY A 598 19.66 -23.78 -7.66
C GLY A 598 18.24 -23.22 -7.55
N LYS A 599 17.48 -23.70 -6.55
CA LYS A 599 16.12 -23.22 -6.22
C LYS A 599 16.09 -22.12 -5.14
N TRP A 600 17.26 -21.71 -4.65
CA TRP A 600 17.40 -20.66 -3.66
C TRP A 600 17.77 -19.35 -4.31
N ASP A 601 17.10 -18.28 -3.94
CA ASP A 601 17.52 -16.92 -4.21
C ASP A 601 18.15 -16.35 -2.93
N LEU A 602 19.42 -15.95 -3.01
CA LEU A 602 20.20 -15.43 -1.89
C LEU A 602 20.52 -13.97 -2.11
N GLN A 603 20.47 -13.16 -1.06
CA GLN A 603 20.87 -11.76 -1.08
C GLN A 603 21.62 -11.37 0.18
N LEU A 604 22.71 -10.62 0.00
CA LEU A 604 23.42 -9.92 1.06
C LEU A 604 23.37 -8.43 0.77
N SER A 605 23.05 -7.62 1.77
CA SER A 605 22.99 -6.17 1.62
C SER A 605 23.56 -5.45 2.83
N MET A 606 24.10 -4.26 2.59
CA MET A 606 24.58 -3.32 3.59
C MET A 606 24.04 -1.93 3.28
N ASN A 607 23.63 -1.19 4.29
CA ASN A 607 23.26 0.22 4.14
C ASN A 607 23.61 1.03 5.39
N ARG A 608 23.78 2.32 5.18
CA ARG A 608 23.82 3.32 6.24
C ARG A 608 22.64 4.27 6.06
N LYS A 609 21.88 4.52 7.12
CA LYS A 609 20.65 5.32 7.15
C LYS A 609 20.67 6.29 8.32
N THR A 610 19.80 7.30 8.29
CA THR A 610 19.62 8.24 9.39
C THR A 610 18.16 8.28 9.83
N ARG A 611 17.94 8.65 11.11
CA ARG A 611 16.65 9.05 11.65
C ARG A 611 16.80 10.41 12.29
N ARG A 612 16.25 11.43 11.67
CA ARG A 612 16.23 12.78 12.25
C ARG A 612 15.13 12.89 13.29
N PRO A 613 15.33 13.67 14.37
CA PRO A 613 14.25 13.97 15.32
C PRO A 613 13.06 14.60 14.61
N SER A 614 11.84 14.28 15.03
CA SER A 614 10.66 15.04 14.60
C SER A 614 10.66 16.45 15.16
N TYR A 615 9.96 17.39 14.53
CA TYR A 615 9.88 18.77 15.07
C TYR A 615 9.15 18.79 16.40
N HIS A 616 8.22 17.86 16.64
CA HIS A 616 7.61 17.66 17.95
C HIS A 616 8.64 17.23 19.02
N GLN A 617 9.61 16.38 18.70
CA GLN A 617 10.67 15.97 19.62
C GLN A 617 11.66 17.11 19.89
N LEU A 618 11.82 18.06 18.95
CA LEU A 618 12.71 19.23 19.09
C LEU A 618 12.04 20.43 19.78
N ARG A 619 10.78 20.38 20.15
CA ARG A 619 10.09 21.45 20.86
C ARG A 619 10.75 21.72 22.21
N ASN A 620 10.68 22.95 22.67
CA ASN A 620 11.20 23.37 24.02
C ASN A 620 10.10 23.53 25.08
N ASN A 621 8.83 23.31 24.72
CA ASN A 621 7.73 23.36 25.68
C ASN A 621 7.64 22.08 26.50
N LEU A 622 7.18 22.26 27.73
CA LEU A 622 6.76 21.16 28.60
C LEU A 622 5.25 21.08 28.63
N GLN A 623 4.73 19.89 28.75
CA GLN A 623 3.31 19.56 28.96
C GLN A 623 3.15 19.10 30.41
N TYR A 624 2.09 19.55 31.06
CA TYR A 624 1.76 19.14 32.42
C TYR A 624 0.96 17.84 32.36
N ASP A 625 1.53 16.74 32.82
CA ASP A 625 0.80 15.48 32.99
C ASP A 625 0.14 15.44 34.39
N ASN A 626 0.92 15.70 35.40
CA ASN A 626 0.47 15.87 36.80
C ASN A 626 1.55 16.62 37.59
N ARG A 627 1.31 16.93 38.85
CA ARG A 627 2.26 17.70 39.71
C ARG A 627 3.59 17.00 39.97
N TYR A 628 3.76 15.73 39.61
CA TYR A 628 5.00 14.96 39.81
C TYR A 628 5.65 14.53 38.50
N ALA A 629 4.97 14.76 37.39
CA ALA A 629 5.48 14.37 36.07
C ALA A 629 5.11 15.39 34.99
N TYR A 630 6.11 15.79 34.20
CA TYR A 630 5.94 16.59 32.99
C TYR A 630 6.44 15.81 31.78
N GLU A 631 5.91 16.13 30.59
CA GLU A 631 6.42 15.64 29.33
C GLU A 631 6.98 16.78 28.48
N GLY A 632 8.05 16.55 27.72
CA GLY A 632 8.62 17.58 26.86
C GLY A 632 9.51 17.07 25.75
N GLY A 633 9.81 17.95 24.81
CA GLY A 633 10.81 17.69 23.78
C GLY A 633 12.24 17.96 24.29
N ASN A 634 13.20 17.80 23.37
CA ASN A 634 14.60 18.11 23.62
C ASN A 634 15.23 18.73 22.36
N PRO A 635 15.43 20.07 22.34
CA PRO A 635 16.05 20.75 21.20
C PRO A 635 17.48 20.29 20.87
N GLN A 636 18.15 19.64 21.83
CA GLN A 636 19.53 19.20 21.68
C GLN A 636 19.68 17.85 21.00
N LEU A 637 18.59 17.20 20.59
CA LEU A 637 18.65 15.92 19.90
C LEU A 637 19.46 15.97 18.61
N ARG A 638 20.21 14.91 18.40
CA ARG A 638 21.02 14.67 17.20
C ARG A 638 20.36 13.57 16.35
N PRO A 639 20.61 13.55 15.02
CA PRO A 639 20.18 12.44 14.19
C PRO A 639 20.83 11.12 14.63
N GLN A 640 20.01 10.09 14.70
CA GLN A 640 20.46 8.72 14.86
C GLN A 640 21.02 8.23 13.52
N ILE A 641 22.16 7.54 13.53
CA ILE A 641 22.74 6.85 12.37
C ILE A 641 22.63 5.35 12.59
N THR A 642 22.13 4.65 11.57
CA THR A 642 22.01 3.18 11.59
C THR A 642 22.83 2.58 10.47
N THR A 643 23.71 1.63 10.78
CA THR A 643 24.41 0.81 9.79
C THR A 643 23.89 -0.62 9.93
N SER A 644 23.36 -1.19 8.84
CA SER A 644 22.77 -2.53 8.83
C SER A 644 23.43 -3.42 7.80
N VAL A 645 23.58 -4.71 8.16
CA VAL A 645 23.92 -5.80 7.23
C VAL A 645 22.81 -6.82 7.29
N ASP A 646 22.22 -7.16 6.16
CA ASP A 646 21.04 -8.02 6.06
C ASP A 646 21.30 -9.17 5.08
N PHE A 647 20.93 -10.38 5.46
CA PHE A 647 20.96 -11.59 4.64
C PHE A 647 19.54 -12.12 4.42
N TYR A 648 19.24 -12.53 3.17
CA TYR A 648 17.98 -13.12 2.77
C TYR A 648 18.21 -14.40 1.98
N ALA A 649 17.36 -15.39 2.24
CA ALA A 649 17.30 -16.63 1.46
C ALA A 649 15.83 -16.98 1.20
N VAL A 650 15.46 -17.16 -0.07
CA VAL A 650 14.09 -17.47 -0.50
C VAL A 650 14.11 -18.77 -1.31
N ARG A 651 13.16 -19.67 -1.01
CA ARG A 651 12.91 -20.88 -1.79
C ARG A 651 11.42 -21.19 -1.86
N GLY A 652 10.80 -20.83 -2.99
CA GLY A 652 9.36 -21.05 -3.19
C GLY A 652 8.54 -20.35 -2.11
N TRP A 653 7.89 -21.10 -1.23
CA TRP A 653 7.04 -20.62 -0.14
C TRP A 653 7.80 -20.39 1.19
N LEU A 654 9.10 -20.66 1.25
CA LEU A 654 9.93 -20.52 2.45
C LEU A 654 10.88 -19.32 2.30
N THR A 655 10.89 -18.44 3.30
CA THR A 655 11.81 -17.30 3.40
C THR A 655 12.56 -17.35 4.74
N PHE A 656 13.85 -17.15 4.69
CA PHE A 656 14.69 -16.89 5.85
C PHE A 656 15.34 -15.52 5.71
N SER A 657 15.37 -14.74 6.79
CA SER A 657 16.12 -13.48 6.84
C SER A 657 16.81 -13.34 8.18
N SER A 658 17.98 -12.72 8.17
CA SER A 658 18.71 -12.36 9.38
C SER A 658 19.49 -11.08 9.14
N GLY A 659 19.69 -10.27 10.16
CA GLY A 659 20.45 -9.05 10.03
C GLY A 659 20.93 -8.49 11.36
N TYR A 660 22.01 -7.72 11.26
CA TYR A 660 22.59 -6.98 12.36
C TYR A 660 22.54 -5.48 12.05
N SER A 661 22.16 -4.70 13.06
CA SER A 661 22.07 -3.24 12.97
C SER A 661 22.80 -2.59 14.13
N HIS A 662 23.72 -1.71 13.80
CA HIS A 662 24.42 -0.82 14.73
C HIS A 662 23.78 0.56 14.70
N TYR A 663 23.25 1.01 15.84
CA TYR A 663 22.65 2.34 16.02
C TYR A 663 23.63 3.24 16.80
N LYS A 664 24.07 4.30 16.16
CA LYS A 664 24.82 5.39 16.79
C LYS A 664 23.88 6.54 17.10
N ASP A 665 24.00 7.11 18.30
CA ASP A 665 23.15 8.19 18.81
C ASP A 665 21.63 7.88 18.70
N PRO A 666 21.13 6.66 19.06
CA PRO A 666 19.72 6.37 18.97
C PRO A 666 18.89 7.30 19.84
N ILE A 667 17.79 7.81 19.27
CA ILE A 667 16.85 8.69 19.97
C ILE A 667 15.92 7.80 20.80
N MET A 668 16.02 7.89 22.13
CA MET A 668 15.25 7.06 23.05
C MET A 668 14.31 7.91 23.89
N PHE A 669 13.17 7.33 24.22
CA PHE A 669 12.22 7.90 25.17
C PHE A 669 12.66 7.51 26.58
N ILE A 670 12.98 8.51 27.42
CA ILE A 670 13.57 8.33 28.74
C ILE A 670 12.82 9.14 29.79
N THR A 671 12.99 8.75 31.06
CA THR A 671 12.58 9.55 32.20
C THR A 671 13.82 10.06 32.91
N LYS A 672 13.86 11.37 33.24
CA LYS A 672 14.96 12.01 33.99
C LYS A 672 14.42 13.00 35.01
N GLN A 673 15.24 13.44 35.90
CA GLN A 673 14.93 14.49 36.85
C GLN A 673 14.68 15.82 36.11
N TYR A 674 13.59 16.51 36.42
CA TYR A 674 13.34 17.91 36.05
C TYR A 674 13.77 18.86 37.19
N ASN A 675 13.29 18.57 38.38
CA ASN A 675 13.68 19.26 39.62
C ASN A 675 13.64 18.28 40.80
N ASP A 676 13.76 18.78 42.04
CA ASP A 676 13.82 17.94 43.24
C ASP A 676 12.57 17.07 43.46
N THR A 677 11.45 17.34 42.80
CA THR A 677 10.16 16.66 43.05
C THR A 677 9.48 16.16 41.81
N VAL A 678 9.84 16.66 40.63
CA VAL A 678 9.16 16.38 39.35
C VAL A 678 10.07 15.59 38.43
N ALA A 679 9.54 14.51 37.85
CA ALA A 679 10.18 13.77 36.80
C ALA A 679 9.82 14.36 35.44
N LEU A 680 10.74 14.33 34.50
CA LEU A 680 10.54 14.71 33.09
C LEU A 680 10.60 13.48 32.19
N VAL A 681 9.54 13.22 31.52
CA VAL A 681 9.46 12.24 30.42
C VAL A 681 9.84 12.95 29.12
N THR A 682 10.89 12.51 28.45
CA THR A 682 11.46 13.21 27.31
C THR A 682 12.24 12.28 26.38
N PHE A 683 12.88 12.84 25.37
CA PHE A 683 13.74 12.12 24.45
C PHE A 683 15.21 12.51 24.70
N ASP A 684 16.11 11.54 24.54
CA ASP A 684 17.54 11.81 24.56
C ASP A 684 18.30 10.86 23.62
N ASN A 685 19.50 11.26 23.20
CA ASN A 685 20.41 10.42 22.47
C ASN A 685 21.24 9.56 23.44
N ILE A 686 21.23 8.27 23.23
CA ILE A 686 22.15 7.35 23.89
C ILE A 686 23.33 7.08 22.98
N ARG A 687 24.44 6.59 23.53
CA ARG A 687 25.66 6.40 22.76
C ARG A 687 25.48 5.42 21.60
N GLU A 688 24.98 4.22 21.90
CA GLU A 688 24.83 3.14 20.92
C GLU A 688 23.84 2.07 21.38
N ASN A 689 23.24 1.38 20.43
CA ASN A 689 22.45 0.17 20.63
C ASN A 689 22.67 -0.75 19.44
N ASP A 690 23.00 -1.99 19.70
CA ASP A 690 23.11 -3.00 18.64
C ASP A 690 21.90 -3.91 18.65
N ARG A 691 21.47 -4.39 17.49
CA ARG A 691 20.34 -5.30 17.37
C ARG A 691 20.65 -6.42 16.38
N LEU A 692 20.30 -7.61 16.79
CA LEU A 692 20.26 -8.81 15.96
C LEU A 692 18.81 -9.21 15.75
N TYR A 693 18.43 -9.50 14.51
CA TYR A 693 17.13 -10.07 14.22
C TYR A 693 17.24 -11.26 13.26
N SER A 694 16.28 -12.18 13.34
CA SER A 694 16.10 -13.27 12.39
C SER A 694 14.61 -13.57 12.23
N SER A 695 14.21 -14.02 11.04
CA SER A 695 12.82 -14.37 10.75
C SER A 695 12.78 -15.58 9.83
N VAL A 696 11.85 -16.48 10.08
CA VAL A 696 11.48 -17.59 9.20
C VAL A 696 10.01 -17.47 8.87
N THR A 697 9.69 -17.34 7.58
CA THR A 697 8.31 -17.27 7.11
C THR A 697 8.02 -18.44 6.17
N ALA A 698 6.91 -19.13 6.40
CA ALA A 698 6.40 -20.20 5.55
C ALA A 698 4.98 -19.89 5.10
N SER A 699 4.73 -19.82 3.78
CA SER A 699 3.42 -19.52 3.21
C SER A 699 3.05 -20.50 2.09
N PRO A 700 2.81 -21.81 2.44
CA PRO A 700 2.45 -22.82 1.45
C PRO A 700 1.05 -22.58 0.89
N ASP A 701 0.84 -22.95 -0.38
CA ASP A 701 -0.48 -23.00 -1.01
C ASP A 701 -1.08 -24.40 -0.85
N LEU A 702 -2.11 -24.53 -0.03
CA LEU A 702 -2.80 -25.79 0.27
C LEU A 702 -4.25 -25.76 -0.27
N GLY A 703 -4.45 -25.14 -1.44
CA GLY A 703 -5.77 -25.05 -2.09
C GLY A 703 -6.70 -24.05 -1.39
N ILE A 704 -7.77 -24.53 -0.75
CA ILE A 704 -8.72 -23.68 -0.02
C ILE A 704 -8.05 -22.98 1.17
N TYR A 705 -7.10 -23.62 1.80
CA TYR A 705 -6.36 -23.13 2.96
C TYR A 705 -5.00 -22.55 2.55
N LYS A 706 -4.75 -21.31 2.92
CA LYS A 706 -3.55 -20.53 2.55
C LYS A 706 -2.95 -19.87 3.79
N PRO A 707 -2.24 -20.69 4.60
CA PRO A 707 -1.64 -20.17 5.82
C PRO A 707 -0.40 -19.33 5.55
N LEU A 708 -0.09 -18.46 6.52
CA LEU A 708 1.23 -17.90 6.72
C LEU A 708 1.64 -18.20 8.15
N PHE A 709 2.82 -18.80 8.30
CA PHE A 709 3.49 -19.03 9.56
C PHE A 709 4.76 -18.21 9.59
N GLU A 710 4.96 -17.39 10.63
CA GLU A 710 6.18 -16.62 10.79
C GLU A 710 6.65 -16.70 12.23
N ILE A 711 7.96 -16.88 12.40
CA ILE A 711 8.64 -16.79 13.68
C ILE A 711 9.69 -15.71 13.54
N ASP A 712 9.60 -14.69 14.39
CA ASP A 712 10.57 -13.61 14.49
C ASP A 712 11.35 -13.71 15.78
N TYR A 713 12.63 -13.44 15.67
CA TYR A 713 13.57 -13.27 16.77
C TYR A 713 14.18 -11.87 16.69
N GLU A 714 14.19 -11.15 17.79
CA GLU A 714 14.89 -9.86 17.90
C GLU A 714 15.57 -9.76 19.26
N GLN A 715 16.82 -9.31 19.29
CA GLN A 715 17.58 -9.07 20.49
C GLN A 715 18.35 -7.76 20.37
N GLN A 716 18.27 -6.94 21.42
CA GLN A 716 19.08 -5.74 21.56
C GLN A 716 20.32 -6.00 22.43
N PHE A 717 21.35 -5.16 22.25
CA PHE A 717 22.56 -5.13 23.05
C PHE A 717 22.83 -3.68 23.45
N ILE A 718 22.23 -3.25 24.56
CA ILE A 718 22.30 -1.86 25.04
C ILE A 718 23.09 -1.79 26.35
N ASP A 719 23.94 -0.74 26.50
CA ASP A 719 24.58 -0.45 27.77
C ASP A 719 23.72 0.56 28.58
N GLY A 720 23.11 0.05 29.66
CA GLY A 720 22.25 0.87 30.53
C GLY A 720 23.00 1.80 31.48
N LYS A 721 24.32 1.66 31.60
CA LYS A 721 25.12 2.45 32.58
C LYS A 721 25.00 3.97 32.38
N GLN A 722 24.85 4.42 31.14
CA GLN A 722 24.64 5.83 30.80
C GLN A 722 23.43 6.44 31.54
N LEU A 723 22.37 5.65 31.79
CA LEU A 723 21.18 6.04 32.52
C LEU A 723 21.10 5.44 33.95
N GLY A 724 22.24 4.98 34.48
CA GLY A 724 22.30 4.41 35.84
C GLY A 724 21.64 3.03 35.97
N VAL A 725 21.31 2.37 34.84
CA VAL A 725 20.74 1.03 34.85
C VAL A 725 21.83 -0.03 34.96
N THR A 726 21.83 -0.77 36.06
CA THR A 726 22.89 -1.74 36.38
C THR A 726 22.61 -3.17 35.93
N HIS A 727 21.35 -3.50 35.72
CA HIS A 727 20.95 -4.84 35.22
C HIS A 727 21.00 -4.88 33.67
N ARG A 728 21.10 -6.09 33.13
CA ARG A 728 21.13 -6.28 31.68
C ARG A 728 19.73 -6.13 31.10
N LEU A 729 19.63 -5.44 29.96
CA LEU A 729 18.41 -5.23 29.19
C LEU A 729 18.62 -5.87 27.78
N ASN A 730 18.76 -7.19 27.74
CA ASN A 730 19.05 -7.89 26.49
C ASN A 730 18.26 -9.21 26.35
N ASN A 731 17.12 -9.35 27.04
CA ASN A 731 16.23 -10.49 26.83
C ASN A 731 15.67 -10.44 25.39
N PRO A 732 15.81 -11.54 24.63
CA PRO A 732 15.29 -11.56 23.25
C PRO A 732 13.76 -11.59 23.21
N SER A 733 13.20 -11.02 22.16
CA SER A 733 11.80 -11.18 21.77
C SER A 733 11.66 -12.31 20.77
N PHE A 734 10.68 -13.21 21.01
CA PHE A 734 10.14 -14.11 19.99
C PHE A 734 8.71 -13.69 19.69
N ALA A 735 8.38 -13.54 18.39
CA ALA A 735 7.00 -13.35 17.97
C ALA A 735 6.59 -14.52 17.06
N PHE A 736 5.37 -14.99 17.25
CA PHE A 736 4.75 -16.07 16.50
C PHE A 736 3.51 -15.51 15.80
N ILE A 737 3.47 -15.61 14.49
CA ILE A 737 2.39 -15.11 13.65
C ILE A 737 1.83 -16.28 12.87
N VAL A 738 0.51 -16.49 12.97
CA VAL A 738 -0.21 -17.54 12.24
C VAL A 738 -1.45 -16.91 11.61
N ASN A 739 -1.41 -16.67 10.31
CA ASN A 739 -2.57 -16.19 9.56
C ASN A 739 -3.21 -17.39 8.84
N ASN A 740 -4.39 -17.80 9.30
CA ASN A 740 -5.13 -18.92 8.71
C ASN A 740 -6.18 -18.37 7.74
N ARG A 741 -5.88 -18.34 6.45
CA ARG A 741 -6.79 -17.83 5.42
C ARG A 741 -7.47 -18.97 4.69
N PHE A 742 -8.78 -18.81 4.50
CA PHE A 742 -9.65 -19.76 3.83
C PHE A 742 -10.34 -19.07 2.65
N ARG A 743 -10.22 -19.66 1.47
CA ARG A 743 -10.96 -19.25 0.28
C ARG A 743 -11.95 -20.33 -0.08
N LEU A 744 -13.19 -20.19 0.39
CA LEU A 744 -14.24 -21.17 0.22
C LEU A 744 -14.87 -21.11 -1.18
N SER A 745 -14.87 -19.93 -1.81
CA SER A 745 -15.29 -19.73 -3.21
C SER A 745 -14.62 -18.46 -3.78
N GLN A 746 -14.87 -18.13 -5.05
CA GLN A 746 -14.41 -16.87 -5.65
C GLN A 746 -14.96 -15.64 -4.93
N SER A 747 -16.17 -15.72 -4.40
CA SER A 747 -16.86 -14.60 -3.74
C SER A 747 -16.90 -14.69 -2.21
N PHE A 748 -16.34 -15.76 -1.59
CA PHE A 748 -16.40 -15.94 -0.13
C PHE A 748 -15.06 -16.39 0.43
N SER A 749 -14.51 -15.57 1.35
CA SER A 749 -13.23 -15.79 2.01
C SER A 749 -13.28 -15.37 3.47
N GLY A 750 -12.34 -15.85 4.26
CA GLY A 750 -12.19 -15.47 5.67
C GLY A 750 -10.80 -15.80 6.18
N SER A 751 -10.48 -15.27 7.36
CA SER A 751 -9.22 -15.53 8.06
C SER A 751 -9.44 -15.61 9.56
N VAL A 752 -8.55 -16.38 10.21
CA VAL A 752 -8.31 -16.33 11.65
C VAL A 752 -6.83 -16.07 11.84
N ASP A 753 -6.52 -14.92 12.43
CA ASP A 753 -5.16 -14.41 12.57
C ASP A 753 -4.78 -14.46 14.05
N LEU A 754 -3.65 -15.11 14.35
CA LEU A 754 -3.14 -15.30 15.70
C LEU A 754 -1.75 -14.65 15.80
N TYR A 755 -1.54 -13.93 16.88
CA TYR A 755 -0.26 -13.33 17.24
C TYR A 755 0.09 -13.66 18.68
N ALA A 756 1.33 -14.01 18.95
CA ALA A 756 1.85 -14.14 20.30
C ALA A 756 3.29 -13.64 20.36
N CYS A 757 3.66 -13.00 21.44
CA CYS A 757 5.06 -12.64 21.70
C CYS A 757 5.46 -12.97 23.15
N THR A 758 6.77 -13.19 23.34
CA THR A 758 7.35 -13.44 24.66
C THR A 758 7.66 -12.14 25.39
N ASP A 759 7.92 -12.23 26.70
CA ASP A 759 8.58 -11.17 27.45
C ASP A 759 9.91 -10.83 26.77
N SER A 760 10.28 -9.55 26.74
CA SER A 760 11.50 -9.07 26.07
C SER A 760 11.97 -7.75 26.62
N ASP A 761 13.17 -7.31 26.22
CA ASP A 761 13.68 -5.99 26.55
C ASP A 761 13.70 -5.10 25.31
N GLY A 762 13.12 -3.88 25.44
CA GLY A 762 13.05 -2.87 24.39
C GLY A 762 13.53 -1.49 24.85
N GLY A 763 14.68 -1.02 24.37
CA GLY A 763 15.28 0.18 24.91
C GLY A 763 15.64 0.01 26.40
N PHE A 764 15.07 0.85 27.27
CA PHE A 764 15.26 0.75 28.73
C PHE A 764 14.04 0.18 29.44
N SER A 765 13.24 -0.63 28.76
CA SER A 765 12.07 -1.29 29.35
C SER A 765 12.19 -2.81 29.29
N HIS A 766 11.52 -3.44 30.23
CA HIS A 766 11.16 -4.85 30.21
C HIS A 766 9.68 -4.93 29.82
N ASP A 767 9.40 -5.44 28.63
CA ASP A 767 8.07 -5.53 28.06
C ASP A 767 7.52 -6.96 28.25
N LYS A 768 6.26 -7.06 28.68
CA LYS A 768 5.58 -8.34 28.85
C LYS A 768 4.97 -8.80 27.53
N GLY A 769 5.11 -10.08 27.27
CA GLY A 769 4.48 -10.73 26.14
C GLY A 769 2.95 -10.75 26.26
N TYR A 770 2.31 -10.93 25.10
CA TYR A 770 0.85 -11.07 25.01
C TYR A 770 0.45 -11.99 23.85
N PHE A 771 -0.81 -12.37 23.83
CA PHE A 771 -1.47 -13.09 22.75
C PHE A 771 -2.63 -12.25 22.21
N SER A 772 -2.86 -12.28 20.91
CA SER A 772 -4.00 -11.64 20.25
C SER A 772 -4.59 -12.56 19.20
N ALA A 773 -5.90 -12.54 19.05
CA ALA A 773 -6.62 -13.27 18.01
C ALA A 773 -7.65 -12.36 17.35
N SER A 774 -7.66 -12.40 16.01
CA SER A 774 -8.61 -11.65 15.19
C SER A 774 -9.20 -12.57 14.12
N ALA A 775 -10.39 -12.23 13.63
CA ALA A 775 -11.02 -12.99 12.55
C ALA A 775 -11.81 -12.06 11.64
N TRP A 776 -11.93 -12.44 10.38
CA TRP A 776 -12.82 -11.75 9.45
C TRP A 776 -13.41 -12.69 8.42
N ILE A 777 -14.58 -12.31 7.90
CA ILE A 777 -15.23 -12.93 6.75
C ILE A 777 -15.59 -11.86 5.73
N ARG A 778 -15.53 -12.20 4.44
CA ARG A 778 -15.88 -11.33 3.32
C ARG A 778 -16.74 -12.10 2.33
N LYS A 779 -17.82 -11.47 1.88
CA LYS A 779 -18.66 -11.93 0.80
C LYS A 779 -18.80 -10.84 -0.26
N SER A 780 -18.60 -11.18 -1.52
CA SER A 780 -18.82 -10.27 -2.64
C SER A 780 -20.00 -10.72 -3.50
N PHE A 781 -20.61 -9.77 -4.21
CA PHE A 781 -21.81 -9.89 -5.03
C PHE A 781 -21.60 -9.11 -6.34
N PHE A 782 -22.39 -9.43 -7.38
CA PHE A 782 -22.40 -8.71 -8.66
C PHE A 782 -21.00 -8.56 -9.27
N ASP A 783 -20.27 -9.68 -9.43
CA ASP A 783 -18.90 -9.71 -9.96
C ASP A 783 -17.98 -8.74 -9.21
N ASP A 784 -18.00 -8.86 -7.88
CA ASP A 784 -17.21 -8.02 -6.95
C ASP A 784 -17.57 -6.53 -6.92
N ARG A 785 -18.66 -6.08 -7.57
CA ARG A 785 -19.10 -4.68 -7.50
C ARG A 785 -19.57 -4.27 -6.09
N LEU A 786 -20.10 -5.21 -5.33
CA LEU A 786 -20.47 -5.01 -3.93
C LEU A 786 -19.73 -6.03 -3.07
N SER A 787 -19.03 -5.60 -2.03
CA SER A 787 -18.46 -6.50 -1.03
C SER A 787 -18.85 -6.09 0.38
N LEU A 788 -19.13 -7.09 1.20
CA LEU A 788 -19.43 -6.97 2.61
C LEU A 788 -18.34 -7.68 3.41
N ARG A 789 -17.78 -7.01 4.41
CA ARG A 789 -16.78 -7.60 5.31
C ARG A 789 -17.21 -7.38 6.76
N LEU A 790 -17.19 -8.45 7.54
CA LEU A 790 -17.33 -8.43 8.99
C LEU A 790 -16.00 -8.85 9.60
N SER A 791 -15.49 -8.10 10.55
CA SER A 791 -14.25 -8.42 11.25
C SER A 791 -14.40 -8.22 12.77
N ALA A 792 -13.67 -9.05 13.51
CA ALA A 792 -13.55 -8.97 14.96
C ALA A 792 -12.06 -8.97 15.32
N ASN A 793 -11.60 -7.92 15.99
CA ASN A 793 -10.22 -7.77 16.44
C ASN A 793 -10.13 -8.01 17.94
N ASP A 794 -8.97 -8.54 18.38
CA ASP A 794 -8.65 -8.86 19.79
C ASP A 794 -9.81 -9.57 20.49
N ILE A 795 -10.27 -10.68 19.90
CA ILE A 795 -11.47 -11.43 20.30
C ILE A 795 -11.46 -11.76 21.81
N PHE A 796 -10.27 -12.00 22.38
CA PHE A 796 -10.11 -12.41 23.77
C PHE A 796 -9.76 -11.27 24.73
N ARG A 797 -9.71 -10.00 24.27
CA ARG A 797 -9.31 -8.85 25.07
C ARG A 797 -7.93 -9.03 25.72
N SER A 798 -7.00 -9.60 25.00
CA SER A 798 -5.70 -10.06 25.51
C SER A 798 -4.50 -9.22 25.04
N GLU A 799 -4.72 -8.28 24.11
CA GLU A 799 -3.70 -7.36 23.61
C GLU A 799 -3.48 -6.21 24.63
N LYS A 800 -2.66 -6.51 25.64
CA LYS A 800 -2.33 -5.57 26.71
C LYS A 800 -0.90 -5.10 26.61
N GLU A 801 -0.69 -3.80 26.77
CA GLU A 801 0.63 -3.17 26.89
C GLU A 801 1.07 -3.19 28.35
N ARG A 802 2.10 -3.94 28.69
CA ARG A 802 2.62 -4.06 30.05
C ARG A 802 4.13 -3.96 30.04
N TRP A 803 4.69 -2.99 30.79
CA TRP A 803 6.13 -2.83 30.84
C TRP A 803 6.59 -2.22 32.18
N ILE A 804 7.88 -2.40 32.44
CA ILE A 804 8.64 -1.72 33.49
C ILE A 804 9.77 -0.97 32.81
N ARG A 805 9.87 0.34 32.99
CA ARG A 805 10.91 1.18 32.41
C ARG A 805 11.84 1.70 33.47
N PHE A 806 13.13 1.79 33.13
CA PHE A 806 14.20 2.15 34.01
C PHE A 806 15.01 3.33 33.42
N GLY A 807 15.51 4.24 34.28
CA GLY A 807 16.44 5.26 33.87
C GLY A 807 16.65 6.32 34.93
N ASN A 808 17.90 6.75 35.13
CA ASN A 808 18.27 7.85 36.05
C ASN A 808 17.78 7.67 37.50
N GLY A 809 17.71 6.41 37.99
CA GLY A 809 17.16 6.12 39.30
C GLY A 809 15.62 6.19 39.40
N ILE A 810 14.94 6.37 38.28
CA ILE A 810 13.48 6.41 38.18
C ILE A 810 12.97 5.09 37.61
N VAL A 811 11.93 4.53 38.22
CA VAL A 811 11.25 3.33 37.74
C VAL A 811 9.80 3.71 37.45
N SER A 812 9.32 3.36 36.25
CA SER A 812 7.91 3.49 35.89
C SER A 812 7.33 2.18 35.40
N THR A 813 6.06 1.94 35.69
CA THR A 813 5.33 0.76 35.24
C THR A 813 4.06 1.15 34.50
N LYS A 814 3.66 0.31 33.56
CA LYS A 814 2.37 0.43 32.86
C LYS A 814 1.72 -0.94 32.74
N ASP A 815 0.43 -1.03 32.99
CA ASP A 815 -0.46 -2.14 32.63
C ASP A 815 -1.71 -1.51 31.99
N CYS A 816 -1.78 -1.57 30.67
CA CYS A 816 -2.73 -0.82 29.88
C CYS A 816 -3.49 -1.72 28.93
N TYR A 817 -4.79 -1.46 28.78
CA TYR A 817 -5.64 -2.03 27.74
C TYR A 817 -6.18 -0.91 26.84
N ASN A 818 -5.75 -0.88 25.58
CA ASN A 818 -6.06 0.16 24.58
C ASN A 818 -7.41 -0.05 23.88
N TYR A 819 -8.36 -0.73 24.48
CA TYR A 819 -9.70 -1.06 23.92
C TYR A 819 -9.62 -1.56 22.47
N THR A 820 -8.68 -2.47 22.20
CA THR A 820 -8.43 -3.07 20.87
C THR A 820 -9.57 -4.01 20.43
N GLN A 821 -10.38 -4.51 21.37
CA GLN A 821 -11.52 -5.37 21.08
C GLN A 821 -12.63 -4.58 20.39
N ARG A 822 -12.85 -4.88 19.10
CA ARG A 822 -13.87 -4.20 18.27
C ARG A 822 -14.41 -5.13 17.20
N VAL A 823 -15.65 -4.87 16.81
CA VAL A 823 -16.29 -5.48 15.65
C VAL A 823 -16.49 -4.40 14.59
N SER A 824 -16.13 -4.68 13.35
CA SER A 824 -16.26 -3.72 12.24
C SER A 824 -17.04 -4.34 11.09
N PHE A 825 -17.92 -3.55 10.50
CA PHE A 825 -18.64 -3.90 9.29
C PHE A 825 -18.33 -2.90 8.19
N THR A 826 -17.87 -3.42 7.04
CA THR A 826 -17.49 -2.61 5.89
C THR A 826 -18.33 -2.99 4.69
N VAL A 827 -18.84 -1.98 4.01
CA VAL A 827 -19.52 -2.09 2.72
C VAL A 827 -18.69 -1.36 1.69
N THR A 828 -18.30 -2.05 0.62
CA THR A 828 -17.61 -1.46 -0.51
C THR A 828 -18.46 -1.61 -1.75
N TYR A 829 -18.76 -0.51 -2.43
CA TYR A 829 -19.42 -0.49 -3.73
C TYR A 829 -18.50 0.08 -4.81
N MET A 830 -18.48 -0.55 -6.00
CA MET A 830 -17.61 -0.14 -7.11
C MET A 830 -18.39 -0.14 -8.42
N PHE A 831 -18.27 0.98 -9.16
CA PHE A 831 -18.78 1.13 -10.51
C PHE A 831 -17.63 1.52 -11.43
N ASN A 832 -17.36 0.75 -12.48
CA ASN A 832 -16.27 0.97 -13.43
C ASN A 832 -14.92 1.30 -12.77
N TYR A 833 -14.66 0.75 -11.57
CA TYR A 833 -13.47 1.11 -10.81
C TYR A 833 -12.20 0.64 -11.52
N ARG A 834 -11.23 1.55 -11.67
CA ARG A 834 -10.05 1.39 -12.50
C ARG A 834 -8.79 1.87 -11.79
N SER A 835 -7.64 1.36 -12.21
CA SER A 835 -6.34 1.79 -11.72
C SER A 835 -6.01 3.21 -12.20
N ARG A 836 -5.55 4.05 -11.28
CA ARG A 836 -5.21 5.47 -11.48
C ARG A 836 -3.87 5.66 -12.18
N LYS A 837 -3.69 6.76 -12.92
CA LYS A 837 -2.46 7.07 -13.68
C LYS A 837 -1.53 8.08 -13.04
N TYR A 838 -1.92 8.81 -11.99
CA TYR A 838 -1.02 9.79 -11.37
C TYR A 838 0.33 9.17 -11.01
N LYS A 839 1.46 9.77 -11.46
CA LYS A 839 2.80 9.17 -11.38
C LYS A 839 3.76 9.92 -10.46
N GLY A 840 3.34 11.01 -9.84
CA GLY A 840 4.20 11.80 -8.96
C GLY A 840 4.68 11.01 -7.76
N THR A 841 6.00 11.02 -7.51
CA THR A 841 6.66 10.36 -6.36
C THR A 841 6.78 11.30 -5.15
N GLY A 842 6.54 12.61 -5.37
CA GLY A 842 6.69 13.67 -4.36
C GLY A 842 8.15 13.98 -4.03
N ALA A 843 8.39 15.20 -3.53
CA ALA A 843 9.65 15.67 -2.99
C ALA A 843 9.53 15.96 -1.50
N GLY A 844 10.66 15.97 -0.73
CA GLY A 844 10.68 16.24 0.71
C GLY A 844 9.86 15.24 1.54
N ASN A 845 9.81 13.99 1.12
CA ASN A 845 8.97 12.97 1.76
C ASN A 845 9.39 12.64 3.20
N ALA A 846 10.66 12.81 3.53
CA ALA A 846 11.17 12.63 4.88
C ALA A 846 10.70 13.76 5.79
N GLU A 847 10.81 14.99 5.35
CA GLU A 847 10.44 16.20 6.09
C GLU A 847 8.92 16.31 6.28
N LYS A 848 8.12 15.93 5.26
CA LYS A 848 6.64 15.85 5.40
C LYS A 848 6.19 14.96 6.56
N ARG A 849 6.92 13.89 6.87
CA ARG A 849 6.61 12.97 7.99
C ARG A 849 7.04 13.50 9.34
N ARG A 850 7.89 14.52 9.39
CA ARG A 850 8.38 15.16 10.62
C ARG A 850 7.50 16.34 11.05
N LEU A 851 6.71 16.91 10.10
CA LEU A 851 5.70 17.94 10.33
C LEU A 851 4.40 17.36 10.92
#